data_9fe62da69ae2d6d71dd46f96f5ca8256
#
_entry.id   9fe62da69ae2d6d71dd46f96f5ca8256
#
_cell.length_a   1.000
_cell.length_b   1.000
_cell.length_c   1.000
_cell.angle_alpha   90.00
_cell.angle_beta   90.00
_cell.angle_gamma   90.00
#
_symmetry.space_group_name_H-M   'P 1'
#
loop_
_entity.id
_entity.type
_entity.pdbx_description
1 polymer ?
#
loop_
_entity_poly.entity_id
_entity_poly.type
_entity_poly.pdbx_seq_one_letter_code
_entity_poly.pdbx_strand_id
1 'polypeptide(L)'
;IALLIAYLLGRGGSGGNGKRKGGCVSRIILLLVILALGYMVVQCVAGDMDGTGGYDGSSDIQLIEAEPTPTPKPQLAQTQAVAADTTVSNLAREKRTQIRGGGQDVYTIMVYMCGTDLESNYGMATSDINEMLHADLSDKVNIIVETGGADKWQNTVISSKDNQIYQVKNEGILRLEADFGKKAMTKAETLTEFIQYCAANFPADRYALIMWDHGGGSNTGYGYDQKFPNGSMTLDVFNMALKDAGCTFDFIGFDACLMATLETAMVAEQYSDYFIASEETEPGCGWYYTNWLTELSKNTSMDTVSIGKTIIDDYTAACRQQSSSNQTTLSLIDLAELSGTVPEAFNKFASSTVELIDSDSYTVVSNARSRAKEFSSGINQIDLINFADNMGTPEAKALSEALRGCIKYNRVSKSLANANGISIYFPYRKLSSMNSMVDIYDEIGMDDAYTNCIRSFASVAAGGQLTSSSSGSPLTSLFGDMSGSGNSADMLSELLSAALSGSGSYSSGSSYSSGGSSYSDLYDMFAGMRSVKNKKARWLDRDAMTAAEDFYANNRLDASRLIATDKDGKKVLKLTDAEWDLVQDTALNVFIDDGEGYIDLGIDNTYEFDDDLDLVLDYDKTWIALNGQVVHYELMSNDVDGDSYVITGRVPALLNGERVDLILVFTDEDPYGTVAGARIVYGEETDTVMKGLIDIKPGDTLDFLCDYYSYDGEYLDSYMLGNQMTVEGELTITNVSIAQEKALSTFRLTDIYGAEYWTEALEN
;
A
#
# COMPACT_ATOMS: atom_id res chain seq x y z
N ILE A 1 -11.36 44.49 8.31
CA ILE A 1 -11.81 43.82 9.59
C ILE A 1 -10.62 43.11 10.22
N ALA A 2 -9.85 42.32 9.48
CA ALA A 2 -8.66 41.62 9.99
C ALA A 2 -7.60 42.57 10.57
N LEU A 3 -7.34 43.74 9.94
CA LEU A 3 -6.43 44.79 10.43
C LEU A 3 -6.93 45.48 11.71
N LEU A 4 -8.24 45.55 11.91
CA LEU A 4 -8.82 46.13 13.13
C LEU A 4 -8.73 45.17 14.32
N ILE A 5 -8.83 43.87 14.06
CA ILE A 5 -8.65 42.81 15.06
C ILE A 5 -7.19 42.73 15.51
N ALA A 6 -6.23 42.81 14.60
CA ALA A 6 -4.80 42.84 14.91
C ALA A 6 -4.39 44.09 15.72
N TYR A 7 -5.03 45.24 15.47
CA TYR A 7 -4.80 46.50 16.23
C TYR A 7 -5.33 46.43 17.66
N LEU A 8 -6.44 45.68 17.89
CA LEU A 8 -7.06 45.50 19.22
C LEU A 8 -6.35 44.47 20.08
N LEU A 9 -5.68 43.49 19.47
CA LEU A 9 -4.91 42.42 20.16
C LEU A 9 -3.46 42.84 20.46
N GLY A 10 -2.92 43.87 19.78
CA GLY A 10 -1.52 44.28 19.86
C GLY A 10 -1.15 45.30 20.95
N ARG A 11 -2.07 45.69 21.85
CA ARG A 11 -1.78 46.63 22.94
C ARG A 11 -1.97 46.03 24.31
N GLY A 12 -0.99 45.30 24.81
CA GLY A 12 -0.95 44.77 26.17
C GLY A 12 0.44 44.37 26.60
N GLY A 13 1.37 45.28 26.58
CA GLY A 13 2.72 45.06 27.09
C GLY A 13 3.02 45.89 28.33
N SER A 14 3.54 45.22 29.32
CA SER A 14 4.39 45.74 30.42
C SER A 14 3.72 46.32 31.66
N GLY A 15 3.86 45.58 32.75
CA GLY A 15 4.24 46.11 34.06
C GLY A 15 3.14 46.28 35.12
N GLY A 16 3.25 45.53 36.22
CA GLY A 16 2.80 45.99 37.53
C GLY A 16 1.65 45.22 38.19
N ASN A 17 1.96 44.61 39.31
CA ASN A 17 1.06 44.02 40.30
C ASN A 17 -0.18 44.87 40.62
N GLY A 18 -1.36 44.28 40.55
CA GLY A 18 -2.57 44.89 41.08
C GLY A 18 -3.84 44.15 40.72
N LYS A 19 -4.42 43.45 41.70
CA LYS A 19 -5.75 42.81 41.60
C LYS A 19 -6.81 43.84 41.18
N ARG A 20 -7.44 43.64 40.02
CA ARG A 20 -8.72 44.29 39.70
C ARG A 20 -9.68 43.30 39.02
N LYS A 21 -10.83 43.10 39.66
CA LYS A 21 -12.04 42.48 39.13
C LYS A 21 -12.59 43.35 37.99
N GLY A 22 -12.70 42.81 36.79
CA GLY A 22 -13.29 43.49 35.67
C GLY A 22 -13.26 42.64 34.39
N GLY A 23 -13.97 41.54 34.37
CA GLY A 23 -13.92 40.56 33.27
C GLY A 23 -15.25 40.18 32.63
N CYS A 24 -16.39 40.75 33.06
CA CYS A 24 -17.70 40.28 32.53
C CYS A 24 -18.19 41.11 31.31
N VAL A 25 -17.94 42.38 31.27
CA VAL A 25 -18.46 43.30 30.22
C VAL A 25 -17.77 43.09 28.87
N SER A 26 -16.47 42.79 28.87
CA SER A 26 -15.71 42.59 27.61
C SER A 26 -16.08 41.26 26.89
N ARG A 27 -16.44 40.23 27.63
CA ARG A 27 -16.91 38.97 27.06
C ARG A 27 -18.33 39.07 26.50
N ILE A 28 -19.17 39.85 27.09
CA ILE A 28 -20.55 40.10 26.62
C ILE A 28 -20.55 40.91 25.32
N ILE A 29 -19.67 41.90 25.20
CA ILE A 29 -19.52 42.67 23.95
C ILE A 29 -18.98 41.82 22.81
N LEU A 30 -18.02 40.94 23.07
CA LEU A 30 -17.51 39.97 22.07
C LEU A 30 -18.58 38.99 21.60
N LEU A 31 -19.39 38.47 22.52
CA LEU A 31 -20.50 37.57 22.22
C LEU A 31 -21.61 38.25 21.40
N LEU A 32 -21.92 39.51 21.70
CA LEU A 32 -22.90 40.32 20.94
C LEU A 32 -22.39 40.66 19.51
N VAL A 33 -21.10 40.86 19.32
CA VAL A 33 -20.51 41.08 17.99
C VAL A 33 -20.53 39.80 17.16
N ILE A 34 -20.25 38.64 17.78
CA ILE A 34 -20.32 37.34 17.11
C ILE A 34 -21.76 37.00 16.72
N LEU A 35 -22.73 37.27 17.60
CA LEU A 35 -24.15 37.08 17.31
C LEU A 35 -24.69 38.03 16.23
N ALA A 36 -24.23 39.27 16.19
CA ALA A 36 -24.59 40.24 15.15
C ALA A 36 -24.00 39.88 13.78
N LEU A 37 -22.78 39.34 13.74
CA LEU A 37 -22.16 38.81 12.52
C LEU A 37 -22.84 37.51 12.04
N GLY A 38 -23.19 36.63 12.95
CA GLY A 38 -23.98 35.42 12.64
C GLY A 38 -25.36 35.78 12.09
N TYR A 39 -26.03 36.79 12.65
CA TYR A 39 -27.34 37.26 12.17
C TYR A 39 -27.26 37.89 10.77
N MET A 40 -26.17 38.65 10.47
CA MET A 40 -25.97 39.20 9.14
C MET A 40 -25.68 38.11 8.07
N VAL A 41 -24.96 37.08 8.43
CA VAL A 41 -24.71 35.92 7.51
C VAL A 41 -26.01 35.17 7.23
N VAL A 42 -26.83 34.96 8.26
CA VAL A 42 -28.14 34.30 8.10
C VAL A 42 -29.13 35.15 7.25
N GLN A 43 -29.07 36.49 7.33
CA GLN A 43 -29.91 37.34 6.48
C GLN A 43 -29.43 37.43 5.02
N CYS A 44 -28.14 37.19 4.74
CA CYS A 44 -27.63 37.11 3.36
C CYS A 44 -27.94 35.79 2.68
N VAL A 45 -28.21 34.72 3.46
CA VAL A 45 -28.57 33.39 2.94
C VAL A 45 -30.10 33.17 2.86
N ALA A 46 -30.91 34.00 3.52
CA ALA A 46 -32.37 33.88 3.59
C ALA A 46 -33.16 34.73 2.57
N GLY A 47 -32.49 35.32 1.60
CA GLY A 47 -33.13 36.06 0.51
C GLY A 47 -33.21 35.21 -0.76
N ASP A 48 -34.37 34.66 -1.04
CA ASP A 48 -34.88 33.93 -2.20
C ASP A 48 -35.14 32.44 -1.96
N MET A 49 -36.24 32.16 -1.24
CA MET A 49 -36.99 30.91 -1.36
C MET A 49 -38.49 31.18 -1.31
N ASP A 50 -39.06 31.53 -2.45
CA ASP A 50 -40.44 31.34 -2.73
C ASP A 50 -40.61 30.84 -4.17
N GLY A 51 -40.80 29.53 -4.32
CA GLY A 51 -41.04 28.87 -5.60
C GLY A 51 -41.52 27.43 -5.33
N THR A 52 -42.81 27.28 -5.03
CA THR A 52 -43.48 25.98 -4.99
C THR A 52 -43.58 25.42 -6.42
N GLY A 53 -42.70 24.45 -6.74
CA GLY A 53 -42.80 23.62 -7.93
C GLY A 53 -42.79 22.15 -7.53
N GLY A 54 -43.89 21.44 -7.84
CA GLY A 54 -44.02 20.02 -7.56
C GLY A 54 -43.00 19.19 -8.33
N TYR A 55 -42.37 18.25 -7.65
CA TYR A 55 -41.46 17.27 -8.22
C TYR A 55 -42.24 16.25 -9.05
N ASP A 56 -42.04 16.30 -10.36
CA ASP A 56 -42.35 15.20 -11.28
C ASP A 56 -41.07 14.35 -11.43
N GLY A 57 -41.17 13.05 -11.15
CA GLY A 57 -40.04 12.19 -10.89
C GLY A 57 -39.29 11.71 -12.12
N SER A 58 -38.65 12.60 -12.84
CA SER A 58 -37.55 12.29 -13.76
C SER A 58 -36.74 13.57 -14.03
N SER A 59 -35.78 13.87 -13.18
CA SER A 59 -34.89 15.00 -13.42
C SER A 59 -33.57 14.52 -13.99
N ASP A 60 -33.40 14.72 -15.29
CA ASP A 60 -32.08 14.70 -15.92
C ASP A 60 -31.27 15.86 -15.29
N ILE A 61 -30.27 15.55 -14.48
CA ILE A 61 -29.41 16.54 -13.85
C ILE A 61 -28.16 16.68 -14.72
N GLN A 62 -27.96 17.88 -15.25
CA GLN A 62 -26.73 18.22 -15.96
C GLN A 62 -25.67 18.66 -14.95
N LEU A 63 -24.49 18.03 -14.97
CA LEU A 63 -23.33 18.56 -14.25
C LEU A 63 -22.93 19.87 -14.91
N ILE A 64 -23.37 21.01 -14.33
CA ILE A 64 -22.96 22.36 -14.76
C ILE A 64 -21.79 22.77 -13.88
N GLU A 65 -20.59 22.35 -14.22
CA GLU A 65 -19.39 23.06 -13.82
C GLU A 65 -18.75 23.73 -15.03
N ALA A 66 -17.95 24.78 -14.74
CA ALA A 66 -17.22 25.54 -15.76
C ALA A 66 -16.69 24.61 -16.84
N GLU A 67 -16.97 24.93 -18.10
CA GLU A 67 -16.72 24.09 -19.28
C GLU A 67 -15.53 23.15 -19.06
N PRO A 68 -15.74 21.84 -18.96
CA PRO A 68 -14.64 20.92 -18.73
C PRO A 68 -13.68 21.11 -19.91
N THR A 69 -12.48 21.52 -19.60
CA THR A 69 -11.40 21.47 -20.59
C THR A 69 -11.31 19.99 -20.94
N PRO A 70 -11.62 19.57 -22.18
CA PRO A 70 -11.60 18.16 -22.53
C PRO A 70 -10.21 17.62 -22.18
N THR A 71 -10.16 16.63 -21.31
CA THR A 71 -8.91 15.92 -21.00
C THR A 71 -8.33 15.44 -22.34
N PRO A 72 -7.10 15.84 -22.71
CA PRO A 72 -6.55 15.44 -24.00
C PRO A 72 -6.56 13.92 -24.10
N LYS A 73 -7.02 13.36 -25.22
CA LYS A 73 -6.96 11.92 -25.42
C LYS A 73 -5.50 11.48 -25.24
N PRO A 74 -5.18 10.51 -24.35
CA PRO A 74 -3.82 10.06 -24.16
C PRO A 74 -3.22 9.61 -25.48
N GLN A 75 -2.08 10.17 -25.86
CA GLN A 75 -1.31 9.66 -26.99
C GLN A 75 -0.41 8.56 -26.47
N LEU A 76 -0.72 7.31 -26.88
CA LEU A 76 0.22 6.21 -26.67
C LEU A 76 1.58 6.63 -27.25
N ALA A 77 2.60 6.71 -26.39
CA ALA A 77 3.97 6.80 -26.88
C ALA A 77 4.15 5.64 -27.87
N GLN A 78 4.86 5.87 -29.01
CA GLN A 78 5.12 4.84 -30.01
C GLN A 78 6.12 3.77 -29.50
N THR A 79 5.79 3.16 -28.38
CA THR A 79 6.39 1.90 -27.95
C THR A 79 5.71 0.81 -28.78
N GLN A 80 6.48 -0.18 -29.24
CA GLN A 80 5.94 -1.31 -30.00
C GLN A 80 4.68 -1.82 -29.30
N ALA A 81 3.57 -1.82 -30.03
CA ALA A 81 2.31 -2.32 -29.49
C ALA A 81 2.50 -3.79 -29.12
N VAL A 82 2.50 -4.07 -27.82
CA VAL A 82 2.49 -5.44 -27.31
C VAL A 82 1.17 -6.06 -27.71
N ALA A 83 1.18 -7.23 -28.33
CA ALA A 83 -0.03 -7.95 -28.65
C ALA A 83 -0.52 -8.68 -27.39
N ALA A 84 -1.85 -8.66 -27.19
CA ALA A 84 -2.44 -9.50 -26.16
C ALA A 84 -2.32 -10.99 -26.53
N ASP A 85 -2.15 -11.85 -25.53
CA ASP A 85 -2.24 -13.29 -25.75
C ASP A 85 -3.71 -13.69 -25.94
N THR A 86 -4.02 -14.27 -27.08
CA THR A 86 -5.35 -14.77 -27.42
C THR A 86 -5.43 -16.31 -27.40
N THR A 87 -4.34 -16.97 -27.04
CA THR A 87 -4.33 -18.44 -26.88
C THR A 87 -5.13 -18.81 -25.64
N VAL A 88 -5.80 -19.95 -25.66
CA VAL A 88 -6.57 -20.45 -24.51
C VAL A 88 -6.24 -21.92 -24.36
N SER A 89 -5.91 -22.34 -23.14
CA SER A 89 -5.69 -23.73 -22.81
C SER A 89 -6.95 -24.58 -23.03
N ASN A 90 -6.77 -25.80 -23.49
CA ASN A 90 -7.87 -26.78 -23.60
C ASN A 90 -8.37 -27.26 -22.21
N LEU A 91 -7.70 -26.89 -21.13
CA LEU A 91 -8.13 -27.13 -19.75
C LEU A 91 -9.01 -26.01 -19.19
N ALA A 92 -9.09 -24.86 -19.89
CA ALA A 92 -9.94 -23.75 -19.49
C ALA A 92 -11.41 -24.20 -19.37
N ARG A 93 -12.12 -23.74 -18.34
CA ARG A 93 -13.57 -23.95 -18.28
C ARG A 93 -14.30 -23.17 -19.39
N GLU A 94 -15.53 -23.53 -19.65
CA GLU A 94 -16.38 -22.71 -20.53
C GLU A 94 -16.61 -21.31 -19.91
N LYS A 95 -16.62 -20.27 -20.77
CA LYS A 95 -16.97 -18.92 -20.35
C LYS A 95 -18.43 -18.85 -19.92
N ARG A 96 -18.71 -18.12 -18.85
CA ARG A 96 -20.08 -17.84 -18.36
C ARG A 96 -20.79 -16.84 -19.26
N THR A 97 -20.05 -15.88 -19.79
CA THR A 97 -20.55 -14.85 -20.68
C THR A 97 -20.42 -15.29 -22.14
N GLN A 98 -21.51 -15.15 -22.89
CA GLN A 98 -21.53 -15.46 -24.33
C GLN A 98 -21.78 -14.21 -25.14
N ILE A 99 -20.86 -13.86 -26.03
CA ILE A 99 -20.98 -12.72 -26.93
C ILE A 99 -21.92 -13.08 -28.09
N ARG A 100 -23.01 -12.32 -28.27
CA ARG A 100 -23.95 -12.50 -29.38
C ARG A 100 -23.31 -12.20 -30.73
N GLY A 101 -22.45 -11.20 -30.76
CA GLY A 101 -21.77 -10.76 -31.96
C GLY A 101 -22.51 -9.68 -32.76
N GLY A 102 -21.83 -9.13 -33.77
CA GLY A 102 -22.39 -8.13 -34.68
C GLY A 102 -22.75 -6.79 -34.04
N GLY A 103 -22.18 -6.44 -32.91
CA GLY A 103 -22.48 -5.21 -32.16
C GLY A 103 -23.90 -5.20 -31.59
N GLN A 104 -24.47 -6.38 -31.29
CA GLN A 104 -25.85 -6.49 -30.80
C GLN A 104 -25.95 -6.72 -29.29
N ASP A 105 -24.81 -6.95 -28.60
CA ASP A 105 -24.80 -7.17 -27.18
C ASP A 105 -25.23 -5.91 -26.43
N VAL A 106 -26.05 -6.07 -25.40
CA VAL A 106 -26.30 -5.05 -24.38
C VAL A 106 -25.29 -5.25 -23.28
N TYR A 107 -24.62 -4.19 -22.89
CA TYR A 107 -23.58 -4.22 -21.88
C TYR A 107 -23.95 -3.30 -20.70
N THR A 108 -23.94 -3.82 -19.49
CA THR A 108 -24.11 -3.02 -18.26
C THR A 108 -22.82 -3.04 -17.46
N ILE A 109 -22.23 -1.85 -17.27
CA ILE A 109 -21.04 -1.60 -16.49
C ILE A 109 -21.47 -1.03 -15.16
N MET A 110 -21.17 -1.74 -14.09
CA MET A 110 -21.46 -1.39 -12.71
C MET A 110 -20.20 -0.81 -12.07
N VAL A 111 -20.23 0.45 -11.66
CA VAL A 111 -19.09 1.11 -10.99
C VAL A 111 -19.46 1.35 -9.54
N TYR A 112 -18.82 0.63 -8.63
CA TYR A 112 -18.99 0.78 -7.19
C TYR A 112 -17.96 1.76 -6.64
N MET A 113 -18.37 3.02 -6.50
CA MET A 113 -17.47 4.16 -6.27
C MET A 113 -17.56 4.64 -4.83
N CYS A 114 -16.68 4.13 -3.98
CA CYS A 114 -16.50 4.60 -2.63
C CYS A 114 -15.51 5.79 -2.65
N GLY A 115 -16.03 7.02 -2.53
CA GLY A 115 -15.26 8.22 -2.84
C GLY A 115 -14.15 8.55 -1.83
N THR A 116 -14.34 8.23 -0.56
CA THR A 116 -13.37 8.45 0.52
C THR A 116 -12.74 9.86 0.53
N ASP A 117 -11.51 9.96 1.03
CA ASP A 117 -10.66 11.15 0.95
C ASP A 117 -10.17 11.42 -0.48
N LEU A 118 -10.10 10.39 -1.36
CA LEU A 118 -9.81 10.56 -2.78
C LEU A 118 -10.79 11.54 -3.45
N GLU A 119 -12.06 11.48 -3.08
CA GLU A 119 -13.06 12.43 -3.54
C GLU A 119 -13.10 13.67 -2.65
N SER A 120 -13.17 13.51 -1.33
CA SER A 120 -13.42 14.64 -0.44
C SER A 120 -12.27 15.65 -0.42
N ASN A 121 -11.03 15.22 -0.60
CA ASN A 121 -9.85 16.08 -0.62
C ASN A 121 -9.38 16.41 -2.04
N TYR A 122 -9.46 15.46 -2.99
CA TYR A 122 -8.81 15.55 -4.29
C TYR A 122 -9.76 15.55 -5.48
N GLY A 123 -11.04 15.20 -5.32
CA GLY A 123 -12.03 15.20 -6.40
C GLY A 123 -11.79 14.12 -7.46
N MET A 124 -11.07 13.04 -7.12
CA MET A 124 -10.69 12.00 -8.08
C MET A 124 -11.91 11.27 -8.64
N ALA A 125 -12.88 10.92 -7.78
CA ALA A 125 -14.11 10.26 -8.22
C ALA A 125 -14.95 11.17 -9.15
N THR A 126 -15.03 12.47 -8.84
CA THR A 126 -15.65 13.47 -9.71
C THR A 126 -14.94 13.57 -11.06
N SER A 127 -13.60 13.48 -11.10
CA SER A 127 -12.81 13.46 -12.34
C SER A 127 -13.18 12.26 -13.22
N ASP A 128 -13.22 11.06 -12.64
CA ASP A 128 -13.50 9.83 -13.39
C ASP A 128 -14.97 9.76 -13.86
N ILE A 129 -15.91 10.27 -13.08
CA ILE A 129 -17.30 10.46 -13.53
C ILE A 129 -17.35 11.42 -14.74
N ASN A 130 -16.57 12.51 -14.72
CA ASN A 130 -16.48 13.42 -15.84
C ASN A 130 -15.90 12.74 -17.09
N GLU A 131 -14.89 11.88 -16.94
CA GLU A 131 -14.38 11.08 -18.05
C GLU A 131 -15.45 10.15 -18.63
N MET A 132 -16.26 9.50 -17.79
CA MET A 132 -17.40 8.69 -18.23
C MET A 132 -18.44 9.54 -18.98
N LEU A 133 -18.71 10.76 -18.51
CA LEU A 133 -19.64 11.71 -19.15
C LEU A 133 -19.16 12.23 -20.52
N HIS A 134 -17.84 12.18 -20.79
CA HIS A 134 -17.25 12.53 -22.08
C HIS A 134 -17.19 11.36 -23.08
N ALA A 135 -17.58 10.15 -22.66
CA ALA A 135 -17.65 9.02 -23.58
C ALA A 135 -18.82 9.15 -24.55
N ASP A 136 -18.60 8.74 -25.80
CA ASP A 136 -19.66 8.66 -26.84
C ASP A 136 -20.39 7.31 -26.68
N LEU A 137 -21.50 7.32 -25.94
CA LEU A 137 -22.19 6.11 -25.52
C LEU A 137 -23.31 5.72 -26.53
N SER A 138 -23.40 4.44 -26.84
CA SER A 138 -24.53 3.87 -27.57
C SER A 138 -25.69 3.50 -26.64
N ASP A 139 -26.90 3.38 -27.15
CA ASP A 139 -28.07 2.93 -26.39
C ASP A 139 -27.96 1.51 -25.82
N LYS A 140 -26.91 0.77 -26.20
CA LYS A 140 -26.67 -0.60 -25.77
C LYS A 140 -25.69 -0.68 -24.60
N VAL A 141 -25.07 0.43 -24.20
CA VAL A 141 -24.14 0.50 -23.08
C VAL A 141 -24.79 1.26 -21.92
N ASN A 142 -24.97 0.59 -20.78
CA ASN A 142 -25.42 1.20 -19.55
C ASN A 142 -24.21 1.34 -18.61
N ILE A 143 -23.95 2.54 -18.15
CA ILE A 143 -22.95 2.80 -17.11
C ILE A 143 -23.71 3.25 -15.86
N ILE A 144 -23.65 2.43 -14.83
CA ILE A 144 -24.38 2.63 -13.57
C ILE A 144 -23.36 2.79 -12.45
N VAL A 145 -23.41 3.92 -11.75
CA VAL A 145 -22.46 4.27 -10.70
C VAL A 145 -23.21 4.35 -9.36
N GLU A 146 -22.82 3.55 -8.37
CA GLU A 146 -23.15 3.82 -6.98
C GLU A 146 -22.09 4.72 -6.38
N THR A 147 -22.53 5.80 -5.72
CA THR A 147 -21.67 6.77 -5.06
C THR A 147 -21.91 6.78 -3.56
N GLY A 148 -20.84 6.83 -2.76
CA GLY A 148 -20.91 6.87 -1.29
C GLY A 148 -19.53 7.10 -0.69
N GLY A 149 -19.39 6.91 0.63
CA GLY A 149 -18.13 6.83 1.34
C GLY A 149 -17.36 8.14 1.58
N ALA A 150 -17.60 9.20 0.82
CA ALA A 150 -16.90 10.48 0.95
C ALA A 150 -17.62 11.44 1.89
N ASP A 151 -16.91 12.13 2.76
CA ASP A 151 -17.47 13.17 3.63
C ASP A 151 -17.98 14.36 2.83
N LYS A 152 -17.36 14.64 1.69
CA LYS A 152 -17.72 15.71 0.78
C LYS A 152 -17.48 15.26 -0.67
N TRP A 153 -18.40 15.60 -1.57
CA TRP A 153 -18.19 15.50 -3.02
C TRP A 153 -17.73 16.86 -3.57
N GLN A 154 -16.75 16.84 -4.46
CA GLN A 154 -16.20 18.05 -5.10
C GLN A 154 -17.09 18.59 -6.22
N ASN A 155 -18.31 18.10 -6.32
CA ASN A 155 -19.36 18.58 -7.21
C ASN A 155 -20.64 18.89 -6.41
N THR A 156 -21.62 19.54 -7.06
CA THR A 156 -22.87 19.95 -6.41
C THR A 156 -24.04 19.00 -6.67
N VAL A 157 -23.82 17.92 -7.41
CA VAL A 157 -24.86 16.99 -7.88
C VAL A 157 -24.99 15.80 -6.96
N ILE A 158 -23.84 15.19 -6.59
CA ILE A 158 -23.80 13.95 -5.81
C ILE A 158 -23.96 14.26 -4.32
N SER A 159 -24.82 13.50 -3.65
CA SER A 159 -25.05 13.64 -2.21
C SER A 159 -23.85 13.14 -1.41
N SER A 160 -23.39 13.98 -0.47
CA SER A 160 -22.43 13.53 0.54
C SER A 160 -23.12 12.93 1.78
N LYS A 161 -24.43 12.78 1.80
CA LYS A 161 -25.19 12.29 2.96
C LYS A 161 -25.66 10.86 2.79
N ASP A 162 -26.02 10.50 1.58
CA ASP A 162 -26.67 9.24 1.25
C ASP A 162 -25.98 8.59 0.06
N ASN A 163 -25.96 7.27 0.03
CA ASN A 163 -25.53 6.52 -1.14
C ASN A 163 -26.56 6.67 -2.24
N GLN A 164 -26.11 6.95 -3.46
CA GLN A 164 -27.00 7.19 -4.59
C GLN A 164 -26.53 6.42 -5.83
N ILE A 165 -27.49 5.97 -6.63
CA ILE A 165 -27.21 5.31 -7.89
C ILE A 165 -27.52 6.27 -9.03
N TYR A 166 -26.55 6.41 -9.92
CA TYR A 166 -26.64 7.24 -11.11
C TYR A 166 -26.44 6.42 -12.40
N GLN A 167 -27.12 6.83 -13.47
CA GLN A 167 -26.81 6.40 -14.84
C GLN A 167 -26.08 7.52 -15.58
N VAL A 168 -24.93 7.20 -16.16
CA VAL A 168 -24.20 8.08 -17.07
C VAL A 168 -24.85 8.02 -18.45
N LYS A 169 -25.15 9.17 -19.04
CA LYS A 169 -25.75 9.31 -20.36
C LYS A 169 -24.96 10.27 -21.25
N ASN A 170 -25.19 10.19 -22.54
CA ASN A 170 -24.66 11.15 -23.52
C ASN A 170 -25.01 12.60 -23.15
N GLU A 171 -24.30 13.53 -23.75
CA GLU A 171 -24.46 14.98 -23.56
C GLU A 171 -24.12 15.47 -22.16
N GLY A 172 -23.26 14.74 -21.44
CA GLY A 172 -22.80 15.10 -20.10
C GLY A 172 -23.89 15.00 -19.03
N ILE A 173 -24.85 14.09 -19.18
CA ILE A 173 -25.97 13.93 -18.25
C ILE A 173 -25.67 12.82 -17.23
N LEU A 174 -25.70 13.15 -15.95
CA LEU A 174 -25.70 12.20 -14.85
C LEU A 174 -27.11 12.12 -14.26
N ARG A 175 -27.84 11.02 -14.54
CA ARG A 175 -29.21 10.84 -14.13
C ARG A 175 -29.31 10.06 -12.82
N LEU A 176 -29.94 10.64 -11.81
CA LEU A 176 -30.24 9.96 -10.56
C LEU A 176 -31.28 8.85 -10.80
N GLU A 177 -30.93 7.61 -10.47
CA GLU A 177 -31.80 6.45 -10.61
C GLU A 177 -32.42 6.02 -9.28
N ALA A 178 -31.65 6.06 -8.20
CA ALA A 178 -32.12 5.67 -6.88
C ALA A 178 -31.34 6.36 -5.75
N ASP A 179 -32.00 6.49 -4.59
CA ASP A 179 -31.39 6.92 -3.35
C ASP A 179 -31.43 5.72 -2.37
N PHE A 180 -30.26 5.26 -1.96
CA PHE A 180 -30.09 4.10 -1.08
C PHE A 180 -29.92 4.49 0.39
N GLY A 181 -29.95 5.80 0.69
CA GLY A 181 -29.77 6.33 2.03
C GLY A 181 -28.38 6.07 2.59
N LYS A 182 -28.26 6.10 3.91
CA LYS A 182 -26.96 5.95 4.59
C LYS A 182 -26.58 4.49 4.73
N LYS A 183 -25.53 4.07 4.01
CA LYS A 183 -24.99 2.71 4.08
C LYS A 183 -23.46 2.77 4.03
N ALA A 184 -22.82 1.82 4.69
CA ALA A 184 -21.36 1.67 4.62
C ALA A 184 -20.97 0.98 3.31
N MET A 185 -20.10 1.61 2.54
CA MET A 185 -19.63 1.09 1.26
C MET A 185 -18.73 -0.16 1.42
N THR A 186 -18.20 -0.41 2.61
CA THR A 186 -17.35 -1.59 2.89
C THR A 186 -18.13 -2.81 3.42
N LYS A 187 -19.47 -2.81 3.29
CA LYS A 187 -20.33 -3.93 3.72
C LYS A 187 -20.85 -4.75 2.55
N ALA A 188 -20.89 -6.07 2.74
CA ALA A 188 -21.38 -6.99 1.72
C ALA A 188 -22.80 -6.66 1.25
N GLU A 189 -23.68 -6.31 2.16
CA GLU A 189 -25.08 -6.01 1.86
C GLU A 189 -25.23 -4.82 0.91
N THR A 190 -24.36 -3.78 1.05
CA THR A 190 -24.42 -2.58 0.20
C THR A 190 -24.03 -2.93 -1.23
N LEU A 191 -22.91 -3.64 -1.43
CA LEU A 191 -22.48 -4.09 -2.75
C LEU A 191 -23.50 -5.07 -3.37
N THR A 192 -24.04 -6.01 -2.57
CA THR A 192 -25.08 -6.95 -3.01
C THR A 192 -26.29 -6.22 -3.58
N GLU A 193 -26.83 -5.26 -2.83
CA GLU A 193 -28.00 -4.48 -3.24
C GLU A 193 -27.74 -3.68 -4.52
N PHE A 194 -26.56 -3.10 -4.68
CA PHE A 194 -26.17 -2.40 -5.90
C PHE A 194 -26.17 -3.32 -7.11
N ILE A 195 -25.50 -4.47 -7.03
CA ILE A 195 -25.43 -5.43 -8.12
C ILE A 195 -26.85 -5.93 -8.49
N GLN A 196 -27.66 -6.27 -7.49
CA GLN A 196 -29.03 -6.74 -7.70
C GLN A 196 -29.90 -5.66 -8.32
N TYR A 197 -29.76 -4.40 -7.89
CA TYR A 197 -30.44 -3.26 -8.48
C TYR A 197 -30.10 -3.11 -9.97
N CYS A 198 -28.81 -3.16 -10.31
CA CYS A 198 -28.35 -3.04 -11.68
C CYS A 198 -28.87 -4.18 -12.57
N ALA A 199 -28.76 -5.42 -12.10
CA ALA A 199 -29.23 -6.57 -12.85
C ALA A 199 -30.76 -6.54 -13.10
N ALA A 200 -31.54 -6.03 -12.14
CA ALA A 200 -32.99 -5.94 -12.23
C ALA A 200 -33.46 -4.79 -13.15
N ASN A 201 -32.79 -3.62 -13.09
CA ASN A 201 -33.25 -2.41 -13.77
C ASN A 201 -32.53 -2.16 -15.12
N PHE A 202 -31.33 -2.73 -15.31
CA PHE A 202 -30.50 -2.61 -16.51
C PHE A 202 -30.09 -4.00 -17.02
N PRO A 203 -31.05 -4.87 -17.38
CA PRO A 203 -30.76 -6.21 -17.86
C PRO A 203 -29.92 -6.18 -19.12
N ALA A 204 -28.87 -6.99 -19.16
CA ALA A 204 -27.90 -7.00 -20.23
C ALA A 204 -27.45 -8.42 -20.60
N ASP A 205 -26.79 -8.56 -21.72
CA ASP A 205 -26.15 -9.81 -22.16
C ASP A 205 -24.80 -10.01 -21.45
N ARG A 206 -24.16 -8.88 -21.11
CA ARG A 206 -22.84 -8.83 -20.50
C ARG A 206 -22.86 -7.84 -19.35
N TYR A 207 -22.23 -8.21 -18.25
CA TYR A 207 -22.05 -7.35 -17.07
C TYR A 207 -20.58 -7.21 -16.76
N ALA A 208 -20.16 -6.01 -16.36
CA ALA A 208 -18.87 -5.78 -15.72
C ALA A 208 -19.07 -5.10 -14.37
N LEU A 209 -18.22 -5.43 -13.40
CA LEU A 209 -18.15 -4.77 -12.09
C LEU A 209 -16.78 -4.11 -11.94
N ILE A 210 -16.75 -2.83 -11.62
CA ILE A 210 -15.54 -2.07 -11.33
C ILE A 210 -15.63 -1.55 -9.89
N MET A 211 -14.66 -1.93 -9.08
CA MET A 211 -14.49 -1.51 -7.70
C MET A 211 -13.53 -0.33 -7.67
N TRP A 212 -14.00 0.85 -7.26
CA TRP A 212 -13.24 2.10 -7.31
C TRP A 212 -13.01 2.68 -5.92
N ASP A 213 -11.79 2.66 -5.40
CA ASP A 213 -11.34 3.23 -4.12
C ASP A 213 -9.85 2.96 -3.90
N HIS A 214 -9.38 3.04 -2.66
CA HIS A 214 -8.12 2.46 -2.19
C HIS A 214 -8.15 0.93 -2.23
N GLY A 215 -6.97 0.31 -2.19
CA GLY A 215 -6.81 -1.12 -2.05
C GLY A 215 -5.67 -1.48 -1.10
N GLY A 216 -5.75 -2.65 -0.50
CA GLY A 216 -4.76 -3.19 0.45
C GLY A 216 -4.39 -4.64 0.17
N GLY A 217 -4.62 -5.10 -1.07
CA GLY A 217 -4.33 -6.46 -1.50
C GLY A 217 -5.16 -7.51 -0.76
N SER A 218 -4.63 -8.73 -0.71
CA SER A 218 -5.32 -9.85 -0.03
C SER A 218 -5.39 -9.67 1.49
N ASN A 219 -4.46 -8.93 2.08
CA ASN A 219 -4.39 -8.76 3.53
C ASN A 219 -5.49 -7.85 4.08
N THR A 220 -5.74 -6.73 3.42
CA THR A 220 -6.68 -5.70 3.88
C THR A 220 -7.95 -5.69 3.03
N GLY A 221 -7.85 -5.99 1.74
CA GLY A 221 -8.97 -5.96 0.81
C GLY A 221 -9.20 -4.60 0.19
N TYR A 222 -10.47 -4.26 -0.08
CA TYR A 222 -10.89 -3.09 -0.84
C TYR A 222 -11.44 -1.99 0.04
N GLY A 223 -10.99 -0.78 -0.20
CA GLY A 223 -11.61 0.47 0.19
C GLY A 223 -11.73 0.77 1.69
N TYR A 224 -12.10 1.99 1.99
CA TYR A 224 -12.63 2.36 3.30
C TYR A 224 -13.70 3.46 3.16
N ASP A 225 -14.53 3.62 4.17
CA ASP A 225 -15.63 4.59 4.15
C ASP A 225 -15.41 5.64 5.25
N GLN A 226 -15.19 6.90 4.88
CA GLN A 226 -14.97 7.99 5.85
C GLN A 226 -16.12 8.17 6.83
N LYS A 227 -17.35 7.83 6.44
CA LYS A 227 -18.56 7.96 7.29
C LYS A 227 -18.79 6.77 8.19
N PHE A 228 -18.22 5.63 7.83
CA PHE A 228 -18.36 4.37 8.55
C PHE A 228 -16.98 3.72 8.71
N PRO A 229 -16.12 4.26 9.59
CA PRO A 229 -14.74 3.78 9.75
C PRO A 229 -14.72 2.42 10.47
N ASN A 230 -15.22 1.38 9.80
CA ASN A 230 -15.32 0.02 10.32
C ASN A 230 -14.35 -0.95 9.59
N GLY A 231 -13.31 -0.42 9.00
CA GLY A 231 -12.35 -1.16 8.20
C GLY A 231 -12.76 -1.28 6.72
N SER A 232 -11.90 -1.95 5.96
CA SER A 232 -12.07 -2.24 4.54
C SER A 232 -13.03 -3.41 4.30
N MET A 233 -13.36 -3.66 3.05
CA MET A 233 -14.05 -4.87 2.57
C MET A 233 -13.00 -5.96 2.33
N THR A 234 -12.85 -6.89 3.29
CA THR A 234 -11.96 -8.04 3.16
C THR A 234 -12.43 -9.00 2.08
N LEU A 235 -11.55 -9.91 1.61
CA LEU A 235 -11.88 -10.80 0.49
C LEU A 235 -13.04 -11.77 0.80
N ASP A 236 -13.19 -12.19 2.05
CA ASP A 236 -14.34 -12.99 2.50
C ASP A 236 -15.65 -12.21 2.43
N VAL A 237 -15.64 -10.93 2.83
CA VAL A 237 -16.80 -10.02 2.73
C VAL A 237 -17.14 -9.74 1.26
N PHE A 238 -16.12 -9.54 0.41
CA PHE A 238 -16.30 -9.38 -1.04
C PHE A 238 -16.90 -10.65 -1.68
N ASN A 239 -16.37 -11.83 -1.32
CA ASN A 239 -16.90 -13.11 -1.78
C ASN A 239 -18.37 -13.31 -1.38
N MET A 240 -18.71 -12.97 -0.12
CA MET A 240 -20.10 -13.01 0.37
C MET A 240 -21.01 -12.10 -0.46
N ALA A 241 -20.57 -10.87 -0.75
CA ALA A 241 -21.36 -9.91 -1.54
C ALA A 241 -21.66 -10.44 -2.94
N LEU A 242 -20.66 -10.96 -3.65
CA LEU A 242 -20.82 -11.52 -4.99
C LEU A 242 -21.73 -12.74 -5.00
N LYS A 243 -21.56 -13.63 -4.01
CA LYS A 243 -22.39 -14.82 -3.84
C LYS A 243 -23.87 -14.47 -3.64
N ASP A 244 -24.15 -13.52 -2.74
CA ASP A 244 -25.52 -13.12 -2.41
C ASP A 244 -26.16 -12.31 -3.53
N ALA A 245 -25.35 -11.59 -4.33
CA ALA A 245 -25.82 -10.89 -5.52
C ALA A 245 -26.31 -11.84 -6.61
N GLY A 246 -25.68 -13.01 -6.76
CA GLY A 246 -26.10 -14.05 -7.70
C GLY A 246 -25.96 -13.64 -9.18
N CYS A 247 -25.07 -12.68 -9.48
CA CYS A 247 -24.76 -12.20 -10.83
C CYS A 247 -23.44 -12.80 -11.32
N THR A 248 -23.32 -13.00 -12.64
CA THR A 248 -22.06 -13.37 -13.29
C THR A 248 -21.58 -12.25 -14.19
N PHE A 249 -20.25 -12.09 -14.27
CA PHE A 249 -19.64 -10.97 -14.95
C PHE A 249 -18.75 -11.42 -16.11
N ASP A 250 -18.67 -10.59 -17.11
CA ASP A 250 -17.69 -10.70 -18.17
C ASP A 250 -16.29 -10.41 -17.64
N PHE A 251 -16.17 -9.29 -16.89
CA PHE A 251 -15.00 -9.05 -16.07
C PHE A 251 -15.36 -8.38 -14.73
N ILE A 252 -14.52 -8.65 -13.71
CA ILE A 252 -14.44 -7.87 -12.49
C ILE A 252 -13.13 -7.10 -12.54
N GLY A 253 -13.17 -5.80 -12.27
CA GLY A 253 -12.02 -4.92 -12.27
C GLY A 253 -11.88 -4.15 -10.96
N PHE A 254 -10.65 -3.84 -10.59
CA PHE A 254 -10.34 -2.97 -9.46
C PHE A 254 -9.56 -1.76 -9.98
N ASP A 255 -10.18 -0.61 -9.97
CA ASP A 255 -9.54 0.69 -10.10
C ASP A 255 -9.08 1.11 -8.69
N ALA A 256 -8.14 0.34 -8.17
CA ALA A 256 -7.67 0.34 -6.78
C ALA A 256 -6.30 -0.32 -6.65
N CYS A 257 -5.50 0.14 -5.69
CA CYS A 257 -4.15 -0.35 -5.42
C CYS A 257 -4.11 -1.84 -5.06
N LEU A 258 -3.07 -2.57 -5.49
CA LEU A 258 -2.64 -3.86 -4.93
C LEU A 258 -3.59 -5.06 -5.11
N MET A 259 -4.69 -4.92 -5.85
CA MET A 259 -5.73 -5.95 -5.89
C MET A 259 -5.46 -7.10 -6.89
N ALA A 260 -4.39 -7.03 -7.72
CA ALA A 260 -4.03 -8.14 -8.63
C ALA A 260 -3.34 -9.28 -7.87
N THR A 261 -4.05 -9.90 -6.93
CA THR A 261 -3.57 -11.04 -6.16
C THR A 261 -4.24 -12.34 -6.62
N LEU A 262 -3.55 -13.47 -6.45
CA LEU A 262 -4.13 -14.79 -6.73
C LEU A 262 -5.38 -15.02 -5.88
N GLU A 263 -5.36 -14.59 -4.62
CA GLU A 263 -6.49 -14.70 -3.70
C GLU A 263 -7.72 -13.96 -4.23
N THR A 264 -7.55 -12.70 -4.68
CA THR A 264 -8.64 -11.92 -5.28
C THR A 264 -9.12 -12.54 -6.59
N ALA A 265 -8.18 -13.03 -7.43
CA ALA A 265 -8.51 -13.71 -8.67
C ALA A 265 -9.30 -15.01 -8.44
N MET A 266 -8.99 -15.79 -7.40
CA MET A 266 -9.73 -17.00 -7.03
C MET A 266 -11.14 -16.69 -6.52
N VAL A 267 -11.33 -15.59 -5.79
CA VAL A 267 -12.68 -15.11 -5.44
C VAL A 267 -13.44 -14.70 -6.70
N ALA A 268 -12.83 -13.85 -7.54
CA ALA A 268 -13.46 -13.36 -8.77
C ALA A 268 -13.79 -14.48 -9.76
N GLU A 269 -12.97 -15.54 -9.82
CA GLU A 269 -13.16 -16.68 -10.72
C GLU A 269 -14.52 -17.36 -10.56
N GLN A 270 -15.06 -17.38 -9.36
CA GLN A 270 -16.36 -18.01 -9.07
C GLN A 270 -17.52 -17.29 -9.76
N TYR A 271 -17.34 -16.01 -10.12
CA TYR A 271 -18.39 -15.12 -10.61
C TYR A 271 -18.09 -14.45 -11.95
N SER A 272 -16.84 -14.49 -12.42
CA SER A 272 -16.39 -13.74 -13.59
C SER A 272 -15.56 -14.57 -14.54
N ASP A 273 -15.47 -14.14 -15.81
CA ASP A 273 -14.63 -14.76 -16.83
C ASP A 273 -13.27 -14.13 -16.96
N TYR A 274 -13.13 -12.84 -16.61
CA TYR A 274 -11.88 -12.11 -16.63
C TYR A 274 -11.72 -11.23 -15.39
N PHE A 275 -10.46 -10.89 -15.11
CA PHE A 275 -10.07 -10.06 -13.97
C PHE A 275 -9.07 -9.00 -14.42
N ILE A 276 -9.26 -7.73 -13.99
CA ILE A 276 -8.38 -6.61 -14.32
C ILE A 276 -8.00 -5.90 -13.02
N ALA A 277 -6.71 -5.88 -12.67
CA ALA A 277 -6.24 -5.22 -11.46
C ALA A 277 -4.74 -4.91 -11.52
N SER A 278 -4.28 -4.10 -10.56
CA SER A 278 -2.88 -3.72 -10.38
C SER A 278 -2.22 -4.51 -9.26
N GLU A 279 -0.95 -4.91 -9.44
CA GLU A 279 -0.11 -5.51 -8.39
C GLU A 279 0.47 -4.46 -7.44
N GLU A 280 0.81 -3.26 -7.97
CA GLU A 280 1.36 -2.13 -7.23
C GLU A 280 0.28 -1.08 -6.96
N THR A 281 0.63 -0.04 -6.20
CA THR A 281 -0.24 1.13 -6.04
C THR A 281 -0.51 1.78 -7.38
N GLU A 282 -1.75 2.21 -7.58
CA GLU A 282 -2.15 2.94 -8.78
C GLU A 282 -1.94 4.45 -8.60
N PRO A 283 -1.44 5.18 -9.62
CA PRO A 283 -1.47 6.63 -9.64
C PRO A 283 -2.89 7.19 -9.50
N GLY A 284 -3.03 8.37 -8.92
CA GLY A 284 -4.33 8.99 -8.63
C GLY A 284 -5.18 9.35 -9.87
N CYS A 285 -4.60 9.30 -11.09
CA CYS A 285 -5.37 9.43 -12.33
C CYS A 285 -6.32 8.25 -12.58
N GLY A 286 -6.08 7.09 -11.94
CA GLY A 286 -6.92 5.91 -12.15
C GLY A 286 -7.05 5.46 -13.60
N TRP A 287 -8.06 4.69 -13.89
CA TRP A 287 -8.37 4.24 -15.25
C TRP A 287 -8.92 5.41 -16.08
N TYR A 288 -8.53 5.50 -17.35
CA TYR A 288 -9.04 6.53 -18.23
C TYR A 288 -10.32 6.08 -18.94
N TYR A 289 -11.47 6.50 -18.43
CA TYR A 289 -12.79 5.96 -18.83
C TYR A 289 -13.28 6.38 -20.23
N THR A 290 -12.95 7.58 -20.71
CA THR A 290 -13.55 8.14 -21.94
C THR A 290 -13.32 7.27 -23.17
N ASN A 291 -12.08 6.80 -23.40
CA ASN A 291 -11.74 6.14 -24.65
C ASN A 291 -12.29 4.72 -24.75
N TRP A 292 -12.03 3.87 -23.75
CA TRP A 292 -12.45 2.47 -23.82
C TRP A 292 -13.98 2.33 -23.80
N LEU A 293 -14.72 3.20 -23.09
CA LEU A 293 -16.18 3.26 -23.11
C LEU A 293 -16.71 3.65 -24.48
N THR A 294 -16.05 4.62 -25.15
CA THR A 294 -16.37 5.03 -26.52
C THR A 294 -16.12 3.90 -27.51
N GLU A 295 -14.98 3.20 -27.42
CA GLU A 295 -14.66 2.09 -28.33
C GLU A 295 -15.62 0.90 -28.11
N LEU A 296 -15.94 0.56 -26.86
CA LEU A 296 -16.95 -0.45 -26.53
C LEU A 296 -18.32 -0.06 -27.10
N SER A 297 -18.71 1.20 -27.01
CA SER A 297 -20.00 1.70 -27.54
C SER A 297 -20.09 1.60 -29.06
N LYS A 298 -18.98 1.74 -29.77
CA LYS A 298 -18.92 1.53 -31.23
C LYS A 298 -19.11 0.06 -31.62
N ASN A 299 -18.67 -0.85 -30.76
CA ASN A 299 -18.80 -2.30 -30.96
C ASN A 299 -19.04 -3.03 -29.66
N THR A 300 -20.29 -3.15 -29.21
CA THR A 300 -20.66 -3.82 -27.97
C THR A 300 -20.38 -5.34 -27.94
N SER A 301 -20.05 -5.90 -29.12
CA SER A 301 -19.59 -7.31 -29.25
C SER A 301 -18.06 -7.43 -29.28
N MET A 302 -17.31 -6.37 -28.86
CA MET A 302 -15.87 -6.45 -28.66
C MET A 302 -15.55 -7.57 -27.65
N ASP A 303 -14.55 -8.39 -27.95
CA ASP A 303 -14.11 -9.43 -27.02
C ASP A 303 -13.45 -8.81 -25.77
N THR A 304 -13.51 -9.51 -24.64
CA THR A 304 -13.08 -8.97 -23.35
C THR A 304 -11.57 -8.76 -23.29
N VAL A 305 -10.79 -9.55 -24.04
CA VAL A 305 -9.33 -9.34 -24.14
C VAL A 305 -9.03 -8.00 -24.80
N SER A 306 -9.78 -7.66 -25.86
CA SER A 306 -9.66 -6.35 -26.53
C SER A 306 -10.11 -5.19 -25.64
N ILE A 307 -11.19 -5.37 -24.85
CA ILE A 307 -11.65 -4.37 -23.86
C ILE A 307 -10.56 -4.13 -22.81
N GLY A 308 -10.09 -5.20 -22.14
CA GLY A 308 -9.07 -5.11 -21.10
C GLY A 308 -7.76 -4.53 -21.60
N LYS A 309 -7.34 -4.92 -22.81
CA LYS A 309 -6.17 -4.30 -23.46
C LYS A 309 -6.33 -2.79 -23.63
N THR A 310 -7.51 -2.33 -24.05
CA THR A 310 -7.77 -0.88 -24.25
C THR A 310 -7.74 -0.14 -22.91
N ILE A 311 -8.37 -0.70 -21.86
CA ILE A 311 -8.31 -0.15 -20.49
C ILE A 311 -6.86 0.00 -20.04
N ILE A 312 -6.06 -1.06 -20.16
CA ILE A 312 -4.67 -1.10 -19.68
C ILE A 312 -3.77 -0.13 -20.46
N ASP A 313 -3.94 -0.05 -21.79
CA ASP A 313 -3.18 0.87 -22.65
C ASP A 313 -3.53 2.33 -22.35
N ASP A 314 -4.83 2.63 -22.20
CA ASP A 314 -5.30 3.97 -21.88
C ASP A 314 -4.85 4.43 -20.48
N TYR A 315 -4.97 3.57 -19.46
CA TYR A 315 -4.46 3.80 -18.11
C TYR A 315 -2.97 4.12 -18.10
N THR A 316 -2.16 3.26 -18.71
CA THR A 316 -0.70 3.44 -18.74
C THR A 316 -0.31 4.74 -19.45
N ALA A 317 -1.04 5.08 -20.55
CA ALA A 317 -0.77 6.30 -21.29
C ALA A 317 -1.20 7.57 -20.54
N ALA A 318 -2.36 7.54 -19.87
CA ALA A 318 -2.87 8.66 -19.07
C ALA A 318 -1.95 8.96 -17.88
N CYS A 319 -1.57 7.93 -17.12
CA CYS A 319 -0.67 8.09 -15.99
C CYS A 319 0.70 8.65 -16.40
N ARG A 320 1.27 8.15 -17.51
CA ARG A 320 2.53 8.67 -18.05
C ARG A 320 2.41 10.12 -18.54
N GLN A 321 1.25 10.50 -19.06
CA GLN A 321 1.00 11.88 -19.51
C GLN A 321 0.89 12.84 -18.32
N GLN A 322 0.31 12.40 -17.21
CA GLN A 322 0.20 13.19 -15.99
C GLN A 322 1.58 13.42 -15.35
N SER A 323 2.36 12.37 -15.18
CA SER A 323 3.77 12.46 -14.71
C SER A 323 4.59 11.31 -15.28
N SER A 324 5.81 11.62 -15.72
CA SER A 324 6.79 10.61 -16.17
C SER A 324 7.30 9.73 -15.01
N SER A 325 7.16 10.19 -13.76
CA SER A 325 7.53 9.46 -12.54
C SER A 325 6.45 8.48 -12.08
N ASN A 326 5.22 8.52 -12.64
CA ASN A 326 4.16 7.60 -12.29
C ASN A 326 4.57 6.16 -12.65
N GLN A 327 4.58 5.30 -11.63
CA GLN A 327 4.79 3.87 -11.77
C GLN A 327 3.43 3.18 -11.93
N THR A 328 3.31 2.27 -12.88
CA THR A 328 2.06 1.59 -13.18
C THR A 328 2.28 0.10 -13.38
N THR A 329 1.36 -0.70 -12.86
CA THR A 329 1.12 -2.09 -13.26
C THR A 329 -0.38 -2.22 -13.53
N LEU A 330 -0.77 -2.96 -14.55
CA LEU A 330 -2.17 -3.37 -14.74
C LEU A 330 -2.20 -4.61 -15.62
N SER A 331 -2.90 -5.65 -15.18
CA SER A 331 -2.97 -6.94 -15.86
C SER A 331 -4.41 -7.36 -16.16
N LEU A 332 -4.58 -8.13 -17.24
CA LEU A 332 -5.80 -8.82 -17.62
C LEU A 332 -5.59 -10.32 -17.50
N ILE A 333 -6.35 -10.96 -16.63
CA ILE A 333 -6.27 -12.39 -16.34
C ILE A 333 -7.52 -13.10 -16.87
N ASP A 334 -7.34 -14.19 -17.61
CA ASP A 334 -8.40 -15.11 -18.02
C ASP A 334 -8.70 -16.09 -16.85
N LEU A 335 -9.79 -15.82 -16.13
CA LEU A 335 -10.18 -16.62 -14.98
C LEU A 335 -10.69 -18.02 -15.37
N ALA A 336 -11.24 -18.17 -16.57
CA ALA A 336 -11.65 -19.49 -17.06
C ALA A 336 -10.45 -20.40 -17.32
N GLU A 337 -9.34 -19.83 -17.80
CA GLU A 337 -8.09 -20.56 -17.96
C GLU A 337 -7.38 -20.77 -16.62
N LEU A 338 -7.36 -19.77 -15.76
CA LEU A 338 -6.80 -19.86 -14.40
C LEU A 338 -7.42 -21.05 -13.65
N SER A 339 -8.75 -21.17 -13.65
CA SER A 339 -9.46 -22.23 -12.92
C SER A 339 -9.11 -23.66 -13.40
N GLY A 340 -8.73 -23.81 -14.66
CA GLY A 340 -8.38 -25.11 -15.22
C GLY A 340 -6.90 -25.47 -15.17
N THR A 341 -6.01 -24.48 -15.04
CA THR A 341 -4.56 -24.70 -15.17
C THR A 341 -3.77 -24.46 -13.89
N VAL A 342 -4.20 -23.48 -13.08
CA VAL A 342 -3.41 -23.03 -11.93
C VAL A 342 -3.58 -23.90 -10.67
N PRO A 343 -4.77 -24.35 -10.25
CA PRO A 343 -4.95 -24.98 -8.93
C PRO A 343 -4.06 -26.19 -8.69
N GLU A 344 -3.94 -27.11 -9.66
CA GLU A 344 -3.09 -28.30 -9.52
C GLU A 344 -1.60 -27.95 -9.44
N ALA A 345 -1.15 -26.99 -10.28
CA ALA A 345 0.23 -26.54 -10.28
C ALA A 345 0.57 -25.81 -8.98
N PHE A 346 -0.34 -24.98 -8.48
CA PHE A 346 -0.22 -24.25 -7.23
C PHE A 346 -0.15 -25.17 -6.00
N ASN A 347 -1.02 -26.18 -5.93
CA ASN A 347 -0.98 -27.19 -4.87
C ASN A 347 0.36 -27.95 -4.84
N LYS A 348 0.87 -28.38 -6.01
CA LYS A 348 2.17 -29.05 -6.10
C LYS A 348 3.32 -28.13 -5.68
N PHE A 349 3.29 -26.87 -6.11
CA PHE A 349 4.26 -25.87 -5.71
C PHE A 349 4.26 -25.66 -4.19
N ALA A 350 3.10 -25.44 -3.59
CA ALA A 350 2.96 -25.26 -2.16
C ALA A 350 3.45 -26.49 -1.36
N SER A 351 3.07 -27.68 -1.79
CA SER A 351 3.48 -28.93 -1.14
C SER A 351 5.01 -29.14 -1.25
N SER A 352 5.59 -28.94 -2.43
CA SER A 352 7.05 -29.07 -2.60
C SER A 352 7.83 -27.98 -1.84
N THR A 353 7.23 -26.80 -1.64
CA THR A 353 7.84 -25.74 -0.83
C THR A 353 7.86 -26.13 0.65
N VAL A 354 6.81 -26.75 1.18
CA VAL A 354 6.81 -27.33 2.53
C VAL A 354 7.93 -28.37 2.68
N GLU A 355 8.09 -29.28 1.69
CA GLU A 355 9.17 -30.28 1.72
C GLU A 355 10.57 -29.63 1.78
N LEU A 356 10.78 -28.51 1.10
CA LEU A 356 12.04 -27.74 1.17
C LEU A 356 12.24 -27.13 2.55
N ILE A 357 11.19 -26.57 3.14
CA ILE A 357 11.24 -25.96 4.49
C ILE A 357 11.60 -27.02 5.54
N ASP A 358 11.03 -28.21 5.43
CA ASP A 358 11.21 -29.30 6.40
C ASP A 358 12.54 -30.09 6.22
N SER A 359 13.27 -29.88 5.11
CA SER A 359 14.42 -30.71 4.69
C SER A 359 15.76 -29.98 4.74
N ASP A 360 16.06 -29.15 5.71
CA ASP A 360 17.30 -28.34 5.76
C ASP A 360 17.54 -27.43 4.52
N SER A 361 16.54 -27.25 3.67
CA SER A 361 16.59 -26.45 2.44
C SER A 361 15.81 -25.13 2.57
N TYR A 362 15.52 -24.70 3.77
CA TYR A 362 14.81 -23.45 4.07
C TYR A 362 15.42 -22.24 3.34
N THR A 363 16.77 -22.20 3.21
CA THR A 363 17.49 -21.14 2.52
C THR A 363 17.05 -20.96 1.06
N VAL A 364 16.63 -22.04 0.37
CA VAL A 364 16.12 -21.94 -1.02
C VAL A 364 14.86 -21.07 -1.05
N VAL A 365 13.94 -21.33 -0.13
CA VAL A 365 12.66 -20.60 -0.06
C VAL A 365 12.90 -19.16 0.42
N SER A 366 13.70 -18.99 1.47
CA SER A 366 14.00 -17.68 2.04
C SER A 366 14.75 -16.77 1.05
N ASN A 367 15.75 -17.31 0.32
CA ASN A 367 16.46 -16.58 -0.73
C ASN A 367 15.54 -16.23 -1.92
N ALA A 368 14.64 -17.12 -2.31
CA ALA A 368 13.67 -16.83 -3.36
C ALA A 368 12.69 -15.72 -2.91
N ARG A 369 12.25 -15.76 -1.65
CA ARG A 369 11.35 -14.77 -1.07
C ARG A 369 12.01 -13.38 -0.97
N SER A 370 13.25 -13.32 -0.50
CA SER A 370 13.97 -12.03 -0.33
C SER A 370 14.26 -11.34 -1.66
N ARG A 371 14.38 -12.10 -2.76
CA ARG A 371 14.61 -11.59 -4.11
C ARG A 371 13.35 -11.36 -4.92
N ALA A 372 12.20 -11.82 -4.42
CA ALA A 372 10.94 -11.62 -5.10
C ALA A 372 10.55 -10.15 -5.08
N LYS A 373 9.99 -9.65 -6.20
CA LYS A 373 9.43 -8.30 -6.26
C LYS A 373 8.32 -8.17 -5.24
N GLU A 374 8.49 -7.29 -4.27
CA GLU A 374 7.48 -6.95 -3.26
C GLU A 374 6.81 -5.63 -3.63
N PHE A 375 5.49 -5.56 -3.43
CA PHE A 375 4.67 -4.40 -3.70
C PHE A 375 4.31 -3.69 -2.41
N SER A 376 4.29 -2.36 -2.44
CA SER A 376 3.94 -1.51 -1.29
C SER A 376 4.58 -1.97 0.02
N SER A 377 5.90 -1.96 0.05
CA SER A 377 6.78 -2.35 1.17
C SER A 377 6.12 -2.67 2.53
N GLY A 378 6.34 -3.88 3.03
CA GLY A 378 5.92 -4.29 4.38
C GLY A 378 4.53 -4.92 4.50
N ILE A 379 3.79 -5.12 3.39
CA ILE A 379 2.51 -5.87 3.40
C ILE A 379 2.67 -7.35 3.07
N ASN A 380 3.89 -7.79 2.76
CA ASN A 380 4.23 -9.17 2.37
C ASN A 380 3.51 -9.65 1.08
N GLN A 381 3.17 -8.75 0.18
CA GLN A 381 2.60 -9.08 -1.13
C GLN A 381 3.70 -9.08 -2.18
N ILE A 382 3.92 -10.20 -2.84
CA ILE A 382 5.01 -10.40 -3.80
C ILE A 382 4.47 -10.89 -5.14
N ASP A 383 5.19 -10.60 -6.23
CA ASP A 383 4.91 -11.20 -7.52
C ASP A 383 5.11 -12.72 -7.46
N LEU A 384 4.04 -13.45 -7.73
CA LEU A 384 4.03 -14.92 -7.60
C LEU A 384 4.88 -15.60 -8.68
N ILE A 385 4.91 -15.04 -9.88
CA ILE A 385 5.72 -15.59 -10.98
C ILE A 385 7.21 -15.35 -10.73
N ASN A 386 7.59 -14.16 -10.30
CA ASN A 386 8.97 -13.83 -9.96
C ASN A 386 9.46 -14.69 -8.77
N PHE A 387 8.61 -14.89 -7.77
CA PHE A 387 8.91 -15.79 -6.64
C PHE A 387 9.13 -17.24 -7.12
N ALA A 388 8.22 -17.76 -7.94
CA ALA A 388 8.34 -19.11 -8.49
C ALA A 388 9.60 -19.27 -9.36
N ASP A 389 9.92 -18.28 -10.20
CA ASP A 389 11.12 -18.27 -11.03
C ASP A 389 12.39 -18.27 -10.16
N ASN A 390 12.42 -17.50 -9.06
CA ASN A 390 13.53 -17.46 -8.10
C ASN A 390 13.71 -18.79 -7.35
N MET A 391 12.62 -19.52 -7.09
CA MET A 391 12.66 -20.86 -6.49
C MET A 391 13.39 -21.87 -7.40
N GLY A 392 13.17 -21.81 -8.71
CA GLY A 392 13.85 -22.63 -9.73
C GLY A 392 13.52 -24.13 -9.69
N THR A 393 12.57 -24.58 -8.88
CA THR A 393 12.15 -25.99 -8.81
C THR A 393 11.26 -26.37 -10.00
N PRO A 394 11.14 -27.67 -10.35
CA PRO A 394 10.23 -28.09 -11.42
C PRO A 394 8.77 -27.69 -11.17
N GLU A 395 8.30 -27.77 -9.92
CA GLU A 395 6.94 -27.41 -9.50
C GLU A 395 6.72 -25.90 -9.60
N ALA A 396 7.70 -25.09 -9.17
CA ALA A 396 7.68 -23.65 -9.31
C ALA A 396 7.63 -23.22 -10.77
N LYS A 397 8.43 -23.87 -11.63
CA LYS A 397 8.41 -23.61 -13.08
C LYS A 397 7.07 -23.97 -13.71
N ALA A 398 6.47 -25.07 -13.32
CA ALA A 398 5.14 -25.47 -13.82
C ALA A 398 4.05 -24.47 -13.39
N LEU A 399 4.13 -23.91 -12.17
CA LEU A 399 3.25 -22.85 -11.70
C LEU A 399 3.46 -21.57 -12.51
N SER A 400 4.71 -21.14 -12.69
CA SER A 400 5.04 -19.92 -13.46
C SER A 400 4.51 -20.03 -14.90
N GLU A 401 4.65 -21.18 -15.55
CA GLU A 401 4.12 -21.43 -16.89
C GLU A 401 2.57 -21.38 -16.93
N ALA A 402 1.89 -21.96 -15.94
CA ALA A 402 0.42 -21.91 -15.84
C ALA A 402 -0.11 -20.49 -15.62
N LEU A 403 0.53 -19.72 -14.74
CA LEU A 403 0.17 -18.32 -14.47
C LEU A 403 0.39 -17.44 -15.71
N ARG A 404 1.54 -17.57 -16.39
CA ARG A 404 1.82 -16.82 -17.63
C ARG A 404 0.80 -17.15 -18.72
N GLY A 405 0.28 -18.39 -18.78
CA GLY A 405 -0.74 -18.79 -19.73
C GLY A 405 -2.08 -18.08 -19.51
N CYS A 406 -2.49 -17.82 -18.27
CA CYS A 406 -3.77 -17.15 -17.98
C CYS A 406 -3.69 -15.62 -18.00
N ILE A 407 -2.50 -15.02 -17.92
CA ILE A 407 -2.32 -13.57 -18.06
C ILE A 407 -2.34 -13.18 -19.53
N LYS A 408 -3.42 -12.59 -20.00
CA LYS A 408 -3.64 -12.27 -21.43
C LYS A 408 -2.99 -10.97 -21.86
N TYR A 409 -2.87 -10.04 -20.95
CA TYR A 409 -2.21 -8.77 -21.19
C TYR A 409 -1.69 -8.20 -19.86
N ASN A 410 -0.46 -7.71 -19.86
CA ASN A 410 0.14 -7.04 -18.72
C ASN A 410 0.98 -5.87 -19.22
N ARG A 411 0.85 -4.71 -18.57
CA ARG A 411 1.74 -3.57 -18.80
C ARG A 411 2.27 -3.05 -17.48
N VAL A 412 3.57 -2.84 -17.48
CA VAL A 412 4.30 -2.36 -16.32
C VAL A 412 5.23 -1.22 -16.71
N SER A 413 5.48 -0.32 -15.81
CA SER A 413 6.55 0.67 -15.93
C SER A 413 7.91 -0.03 -15.96
N LYS A 414 8.90 0.56 -16.66
CA LYS A 414 10.26 0.00 -16.70
C LYS A 414 10.81 -0.27 -15.30
N SER A 415 10.50 0.61 -14.36
CA SER A 415 10.88 0.51 -12.95
C SER A 415 10.31 -0.69 -12.20
N LEU A 416 9.32 -1.37 -12.78
CA LEU A 416 8.62 -2.52 -12.19
C LEU A 416 8.77 -3.76 -13.07
N ALA A 417 9.91 -3.94 -13.73
CA ALA A 417 10.15 -4.97 -14.74
C ALA A 417 9.89 -6.40 -14.25
N ASN A 418 9.99 -6.65 -12.93
CA ASN A 418 9.72 -7.95 -12.31
C ASN A 418 8.26 -8.13 -11.87
N ALA A 419 7.36 -7.20 -12.20
CA ALA A 419 5.92 -7.35 -12.02
C ALA A 419 5.31 -8.08 -13.22
N ASN A 420 4.85 -9.31 -12.99
CA ASN A 420 4.39 -10.20 -14.06
C ASN A 420 2.87 -10.27 -14.20
N GLY A 421 2.11 -9.57 -13.35
CA GLY A 421 0.67 -9.39 -13.46
C GLY A 421 -0.17 -10.13 -12.43
N ILE A 422 0.44 -10.87 -11.51
CA ILE A 422 -0.27 -11.51 -10.40
C ILE A 422 0.63 -11.70 -9.18
N SER A 423 0.20 -11.17 -8.05
CA SER A 423 0.88 -11.25 -6.78
C SER A 423 0.23 -12.26 -5.83
N ILE A 424 0.86 -12.49 -4.69
CA ILE A 424 0.36 -13.33 -3.61
C ILE A 424 0.88 -12.82 -2.26
N TYR A 425 0.12 -13.03 -1.19
CA TYR A 425 0.63 -12.86 0.15
C TYR A 425 1.60 -13.99 0.52
N PHE A 426 2.85 -13.64 0.87
CA PHE A 426 3.81 -14.57 1.42
C PHE A 426 4.57 -13.91 2.58
N PRO A 427 4.40 -14.37 3.83
CA PRO A 427 4.96 -13.72 5.01
C PRO A 427 6.49 -13.70 4.97
N TYR A 428 7.10 -12.64 5.56
CA TYR A 428 8.55 -12.56 5.67
C TYR A 428 8.96 -11.89 6.97
N ARG A 429 9.11 -10.56 6.98
CA ARG A 429 9.56 -9.81 8.18
C ARG A 429 8.41 -9.53 9.15
N LYS A 430 7.23 -9.20 8.65
CA LYS A 430 6.01 -8.90 9.43
C LYS A 430 5.06 -10.10 9.47
N LEU A 431 4.90 -10.70 10.65
CA LEU A 431 4.02 -11.86 10.86
C LEU A 431 2.68 -11.50 11.53
N SER A 432 2.44 -10.22 11.81
CA SER A 432 1.23 -9.73 12.50
C SER A 432 -0.08 -10.10 11.76
N SER A 433 -0.06 -10.10 10.44
CA SER A 433 -1.23 -10.40 9.59
C SER A 433 -1.53 -11.90 9.44
N MET A 434 -0.64 -12.79 9.90
CA MET A 434 -0.78 -14.23 9.67
C MET A 434 -2.10 -14.84 10.18
N ASN A 435 -2.59 -14.41 11.35
CA ASN A 435 -3.88 -14.92 11.85
C ASN A 435 -5.04 -14.50 10.93
N SER A 436 -5.05 -13.25 10.48
CA SER A 436 -6.09 -12.72 9.58
C SER A 436 -6.03 -13.42 8.22
N MET A 437 -4.83 -13.64 7.68
CA MET A 437 -4.66 -14.30 6.39
C MET A 437 -5.12 -15.76 6.41
N VAL A 438 -4.78 -16.50 7.48
CA VAL A 438 -5.27 -17.88 7.64
C VAL A 438 -6.80 -17.91 7.72
N ASP A 439 -7.41 -16.98 8.47
CA ASP A 439 -8.88 -16.88 8.55
C ASP A 439 -9.50 -16.57 7.19
N ILE A 440 -8.94 -15.59 6.45
CA ILE A 440 -9.40 -15.23 5.09
C ILE A 440 -9.28 -16.42 4.15
N TYR A 441 -8.15 -17.13 4.18
CA TYR A 441 -7.93 -18.30 3.30
C TYR A 441 -8.95 -19.41 3.54
N ASP A 442 -9.27 -19.70 4.81
CA ASP A 442 -10.31 -20.68 5.16
C ASP A 442 -11.69 -20.25 4.59
N GLU A 443 -12.03 -18.96 4.67
CA GLU A 443 -13.34 -18.42 4.24
C GLU A 443 -13.47 -18.31 2.71
N ILE A 444 -12.39 -18.00 1.99
CA ILE A 444 -12.42 -17.91 0.51
C ILE A 444 -12.16 -19.28 -0.18
N GLY A 445 -11.80 -20.30 0.59
CA GLY A 445 -11.52 -21.63 0.07
C GLY A 445 -10.16 -21.78 -0.62
N MET A 446 -9.14 -21.08 -0.10
CA MET A 446 -7.75 -21.25 -0.55
C MET A 446 -7.27 -22.66 -0.24
N ASP A 447 -6.36 -23.18 -1.07
CA ASP A 447 -5.82 -24.53 -0.91
C ASP A 447 -5.06 -24.70 0.42
N ASP A 448 -5.41 -25.75 1.19
CA ASP A 448 -4.79 -26.07 2.47
C ASP A 448 -3.27 -26.27 2.37
N ALA A 449 -2.76 -26.75 1.23
CA ALA A 449 -1.33 -26.90 1.03
C ALA A 449 -0.60 -25.55 1.06
N TYR A 450 -1.22 -24.48 0.51
CA TYR A 450 -0.62 -23.16 0.56
C TYR A 450 -0.72 -22.53 1.96
N THR A 451 -1.87 -22.66 2.61
CA THR A 451 -2.02 -22.22 4.00
C THR A 451 -0.98 -22.88 4.92
N ASN A 452 -0.73 -24.20 4.73
CA ASN A 452 0.32 -24.90 5.46
C ASN A 452 1.72 -24.40 5.08
N CYS A 453 1.97 -24.11 3.80
CA CYS A 453 3.24 -23.59 3.32
C CYS A 453 3.63 -22.27 4.02
N ILE A 454 2.73 -21.29 4.03
CA ILE A 454 3.01 -20.01 4.68
C ILE A 454 3.11 -20.14 6.21
N ARG A 455 2.37 -21.08 6.83
CA ARG A 455 2.48 -21.38 8.26
C ARG A 455 3.82 -22.00 8.62
N SER A 456 4.28 -23.01 7.87
CA SER A 456 5.59 -23.63 8.09
C SER A 456 6.70 -22.62 7.90
N PHE A 457 6.68 -21.85 6.81
CA PHE A 457 7.68 -20.83 6.55
C PHE A 457 7.74 -19.76 7.66
N ALA A 458 6.59 -19.18 8.02
CA ALA A 458 6.50 -18.18 9.09
C ALA A 458 6.94 -18.73 10.47
N SER A 459 6.62 -20.00 10.74
CA SER A 459 7.00 -20.65 12.01
C SER A 459 8.50 -20.88 12.09
N VAL A 460 9.14 -21.33 11.00
CA VAL A 460 10.60 -21.49 10.95
C VAL A 460 11.29 -20.12 11.03
N ALA A 461 10.79 -19.10 10.31
CA ALA A 461 11.31 -17.74 10.45
C ALA A 461 11.24 -17.22 11.89
N ALA A 462 10.07 -17.35 12.54
CA ALA A 462 9.88 -16.95 13.94
C ALA A 462 10.80 -17.71 14.89
N GLY A 463 10.98 -19.01 14.70
CA GLY A 463 11.92 -19.84 15.49
C GLY A 463 13.36 -19.39 15.31
N GLY A 464 13.79 -19.12 14.09
CA GLY A 464 15.13 -18.59 13.78
C GLY A 464 15.37 -17.24 14.45
N GLN A 465 14.42 -16.31 14.34
CA GLN A 465 14.49 -14.98 15.01
C GLN A 465 14.60 -15.11 16.55
N LEU A 466 13.85 -16.04 17.16
CA LEU A 466 13.91 -16.27 18.61
C LEU A 466 15.24 -16.89 19.06
N THR A 467 15.88 -17.71 18.24
CA THR A 467 17.17 -18.35 18.55
C THR A 467 18.35 -17.46 18.22
N SER A 468 18.17 -16.44 17.39
CA SER A 468 19.20 -15.48 17.02
C SER A 468 19.52 -14.57 18.21
N SER A 469 20.79 -14.33 18.46
CA SER A 469 21.24 -13.32 19.43
C SER A 469 21.27 -11.92 18.80
N SER A 470 20.19 -11.57 18.08
CA SER A 470 20.09 -10.26 17.42
C SER A 470 20.15 -9.14 18.47
N SER A 471 20.94 -8.11 18.19
CA SER A 471 20.96 -6.89 19.00
C SER A 471 19.67 -6.11 18.71
N GLY A 472 18.83 -5.92 19.71
CA GLY A 472 17.49 -5.34 19.54
C GLY A 472 17.43 -3.84 19.20
N SER A 473 18.56 -3.17 19.02
CA SER A 473 18.63 -1.75 18.67
C SER A 473 19.93 -1.47 17.93
N PRO A 474 19.93 -0.62 16.89
CA PRO A 474 21.14 -0.20 16.18
C PRO A 474 22.19 0.44 17.09
N LEU A 475 21.79 0.91 18.26
CA LEU A 475 22.68 1.54 19.24
C LEU A 475 23.18 0.57 20.34
N THR A 476 22.68 -0.67 20.40
CA THR A 476 23.11 -1.66 21.43
C THR A 476 24.60 -1.99 21.34
N SER A 477 25.20 -1.92 20.16
CA SER A 477 26.63 -2.11 19.96
C SER A 477 27.49 -1.05 20.64
N LEU A 478 26.95 0.14 20.91
CA LEU A 478 27.65 1.22 21.64
C LEU A 478 27.71 1.00 23.13
N PHE A 479 26.75 0.30 23.73
CA PHE A 479 26.57 0.24 25.16
C PHE A 479 27.09 -1.04 25.82
N GLY A 480 27.61 -1.99 24.99
CA GLY A 480 28.15 -3.28 25.47
C GLY A 480 27.05 -4.23 25.91
N ASP A 481 27.36 -5.51 25.77
CA ASP A 481 26.48 -6.63 26.09
C ASP A 481 25.97 -6.58 27.55
N MET A 482 24.75 -6.06 27.74
CA MET A 482 24.01 -6.18 29.02
C MET A 482 23.18 -7.47 29.06
N SER A 483 23.30 -8.35 28.07
CA SER A 483 22.64 -9.65 28.05
C SER A 483 23.41 -10.67 28.88
N GLY A 484 22.91 -10.94 30.08
CA GLY A 484 23.38 -12.07 30.89
C GLY A 484 23.20 -13.38 30.11
N SER A 485 24.27 -14.20 30.08
CA SER A 485 24.33 -15.51 29.46
C SER A 485 23.25 -16.46 29.98
N GLY A 486 22.10 -16.53 29.30
CA GLY A 486 21.13 -17.59 29.45
C GLY A 486 21.13 -18.45 28.17
N ASN A 487 21.08 -19.79 28.30
CA ASN A 487 21.00 -20.69 27.17
C ASN A 487 19.79 -20.32 26.29
N SER A 488 20.00 -20.07 25.00
CA SER A 488 18.98 -19.69 24.04
C SER A 488 17.80 -20.70 23.93
N ALA A 489 18.07 -21.97 24.18
CA ALA A 489 17.02 -23.02 24.19
C ALA A 489 16.08 -22.89 25.42
N ASP A 490 16.58 -22.43 26.56
CA ASP A 490 15.76 -22.21 27.76
C ASP A 490 14.89 -20.94 27.60
N MET A 491 15.40 -19.89 26.98
CA MET A 491 14.65 -18.68 26.64
C MET A 491 13.55 -18.98 25.64
N LEU A 492 13.80 -19.78 24.59
CA LEU A 492 12.81 -20.19 23.62
C LEU A 492 11.67 -20.96 24.28
N SER A 493 12.00 -21.91 25.17
CA SER A 493 11.00 -22.70 25.89
C SER A 493 10.18 -21.85 26.87
N GLU A 494 10.81 -20.83 27.49
CA GLU A 494 10.15 -19.93 28.44
C GLU A 494 9.27 -18.89 27.74
N LEU A 495 9.71 -18.32 26.60
CA LEU A 495 8.92 -17.43 25.75
C LEU A 495 7.76 -18.18 25.06
N LEU A 496 8.00 -19.39 24.53
CA LEU A 496 6.95 -20.25 24.00
C LEU A 496 5.94 -20.65 25.09
N SER A 497 6.40 -20.98 26.29
CA SER A 497 5.51 -21.32 27.40
C SER A 497 4.72 -20.10 27.90
N ALA A 498 5.32 -18.88 27.91
CA ALA A 498 4.65 -17.65 28.27
C ALA A 498 3.63 -17.20 27.19
N ALA A 499 3.97 -17.32 25.91
CA ALA A 499 3.06 -17.04 24.79
C ALA A 499 1.87 -18.00 24.75
N LEU A 500 2.06 -19.24 25.21
CA LEU A 500 1.10 -20.33 25.13
C LEU A 500 0.29 -20.53 26.41
N SER A 501 0.78 -20.08 27.58
CA SER A 501 0.10 -20.27 28.87
C SER A 501 -0.82 -19.11 29.27
N GLY A 502 -0.77 -17.98 28.60
CA GLY A 502 -1.66 -16.83 28.89
C GLY A 502 -1.52 -16.23 30.31
N SER A 503 -0.45 -16.60 31.06
CA SER A 503 -0.23 -16.13 32.42
C SER A 503 1.11 -15.38 32.54
N GLY A 504 1.09 -14.08 32.37
CA GLY A 504 2.20 -13.20 32.67
C GLY A 504 1.70 -11.81 32.98
N SER A 505 1.61 -11.48 34.27
CA SER A 505 1.43 -10.11 34.75
C SER A 505 2.69 -9.31 34.49
N TYR A 506 2.67 -8.37 33.55
CA TYR A 506 3.55 -7.22 33.56
C TYR A 506 2.76 -5.96 33.25
N SER A 507 3.09 -4.88 33.97
CA SER A 507 2.36 -3.62 33.99
C SER A 507 2.48 -2.85 32.70
N SER A 508 1.35 -2.31 32.28
CA SER A 508 1.13 -1.50 31.10
C SER A 508 1.88 -0.17 31.14
N GLY A 509 2.67 0.07 30.10
CA GLY A 509 3.00 1.40 29.63
C GLY A 509 2.68 1.42 28.15
N SER A 510 1.65 2.17 27.79
CA SER A 510 1.26 2.37 26.39
C SER A 510 2.19 3.39 25.74
N SER A 511 2.92 3.00 24.72
CA SER A 511 3.51 3.94 23.77
C SER A 511 3.52 3.29 22.41
N TYR A 512 2.90 3.95 21.46
CA TYR A 512 2.91 3.64 20.04
C TYR A 512 4.29 4.00 19.51
N SER A 513 5.00 3.05 18.91
CA SER A 513 6.20 3.34 18.14
C SER A 513 6.00 2.86 16.70
N SER A 514 6.01 3.81 15.80
CA SER A 514 6.12 3.59 14.37
C SER A 514 7.60 3.45 14.02
N GLY A 515 7.95 2.34 13.39
CA GLY A 515 9.15 2.23 12.57
C GLY A 515 10.48 2.15 13.28
N GLY A 516 10.87 0.95 13.66
CA GLY A 516 12.22 0.60 14.09
C GLY A 516 12.24 -0.85 14.49
N SER A 517 12.81 -1.62 13.62
CA SER A 517 13.35 -2.97 13.69
C SER A 517 13.04 -3.89 14.87
N SER A 518 12.67 -5.09 14.49
CA SER A 518 12.92 -6.41 15.08
C SER A 518 12.44 -6.72 16.52
N TYR A 519 12.77 -5.96 17.54
CA TYR A 519 12.24 -6.20 18.89
C TYR A 519 10.80 -5.68 19.02
N SER A 520 10.46 -4.60 18.35
CA SER A 520 9.07 -4.12 18.29
C SER A 520 8.20 -5.08 17.46
N ASP A 521 8.72 -5.64 16.38
CA ASP A 521 7.97 -6.58 15.54
C ASP A 521 7.74 -7.93 16.22
N LEU A 522 8.74 -8.44 16.97
CA LEU A 522 8.55 -9.58 17.87
C LEU A 522 7.64 -9.23 19.04
N TYR A 523 7.81 -8.04 19.63
CA TYR A 523 6.94 -7.57 20.71
C TYR A 523 5.52 -7.30 20.18
N ASP A 524 5.36 -6.76 18.97
CA ASP A 524 4.08 -6.54 18.30
C ASP A 524 3.47 -7.85 17.80
N MET A 525 4.28 -8.80 17.33
CA MET A 525 3.83 -10.15 17.07
C MET A 525 3.24 -10.79 18.34
N PHE A 526 3.91 -10.65 19.48
CA PHE A 526 3.44 -11.16 20.77
C PHE A 526 2.45 -10.23 21.47
N ALA A 527 2.51 -8.91 21.26
CA ALA A 527 1.54 -7.93 21.79
C ALA A 527 0.23 -7.94 21.00
N GLY A 528 0.27 -8.13 19.69
CA GLY A 528 -0.93 -8.44 18.89
C GLY A 528 -1.62 -9.71 19.39
N MET A 529 -0.87 -10.70 19.85
CA MET A 529 -1.41 -11.87 20.53
C MET A 529 -2.07 -11.55 21.89
N ARG A 530 -1.68 -10.44 22.56
CA ARG A 530 -2.23 -10.01 23.87
C ARG A 530 -3.44 -9.09 23.75
N SER A 531 -3.50 -8.24 22.74
CA SER A 531 -4.58 -7.24 22.59
C SER A 531 -5.89 -7.84 22.10
N VAL A 532 -5.83 -8.95 21.37
CA VAL A 532 -7.03 -9.66 20.92
C VAL A 532 -7.39 -10.68 22.00
N LYS A 533 -8.37 -10.36 22.81
CA LYS A 533 -8.94 -11.23 23.85
C LYS A 533 -9.01 -12.70 23.36
N ASN A 534 -8.10 -13.55 23.85
CA ASN A 534 -8.11 -15.02 23.70
C ASN A 534 -7.86 -15.63 22.29
N LYS A 535 -7.29 -14.94 21.29
CA LYS A 535 -6.86 -15.60 20.07
C LYS A 535 -5.41 -16.07 20.20
N LYS A 536 -5.20 -17.38 20.39
CA LYS A 536 -3.89 -18.03 20.25
C LYS A 536 -3.34 -17.78 18.85
N ALA A 537 -2.00 -17.73 18.69
CA ALA A 537 -1.37 -17.74 17.36
C ALA A 537 -1.70 -19.08 16.65
N ARG A 538 -2.79 -19.09 15.91
CA ARG A 538 -3.32 -20.30 15.27
C ARG A 538 -2.48 -20.75 14.08
N TRP A 539 -1.73 -19.80 13.51
CA TRP A 539 -0.82 -20.06 12.41
C TRP A 539 0.48 -20.76 12.82
N LEU A 540 0.87 -20.68 14.11
CA LEU A 540 2.15 -21.19 14.57
C LEU A 540 2.19 -22.72 14.50
N ASP A 541 3.12 -23.27 13.72
CA ASP A 541 3.41 -24.68 13.58
C ASP A 541 4.63 -25.05 14.44
N ARG A 542 4.36 -25.70 15.58
CA ARG A 542 5.40 -26.12 16.53
C ARG A 542 6.21 -27.30 16.04
N ASP A 543 5.59 -28.16 15.24
CA ASP A 543 6.26 -29.34 14.72
C ASP A 543 7.31 -28.92 13.69
N ALA A 544 6.99 -27.92 12.85
CA ALA A 544 7.95 -27.31 11.94
C ALA A 544 9.11 -26.61 12.69
N MET A 545 8.82 -25.85 13.76
CA MET A 545 9.86 -25.22 14.58
C MET A 545 10.77 -26.26 15.25
N THR A 546 10.22 -27.32 15.79
CA THR A 546 10.99 -28.39 16.45
C THR A 546 11.81 -29.17 15.43
N ALA A 547 11.27 -29.44 14.24
CA ALA A 547 12.02 -30.09 13.17
C ALA A 547 13.22 -29.26 12.70
N ALA A 548 13.13 -27.94 12.80
CA ALA A 548 14.20 -27.01 12.40
C ALA A 548 15.26 -26.73 13.49
N GLU A 549 15.22 -27.35 14.68
CA GLU A 549 16.18 -27.08 15.77
C GLU A 549 17.65 -27.29 15.35
N ASP A 550 17.96 -28.38 14.65
CA ASP A 550 19.30 -28.64 14.13
C ASP A 550 19.70 -27.67 13.03
N PHE A 551 18.73 -27.24 12.22
CA PHE A 551 18.95 -26.23 11.18
C PHE A 551 19.31 -24.88 11.80
N TYR A 552 18.58 -24.39 12.81
CA TYR A 552 18.91 -23.15 13.54
C TYR A 552 20.30 -23.19 14.15
N ALA A 553 20.69 -24.34 14.75
CA ALA A 553 22.01 -24.47 15.40
C ALA A 553 23.17 -24.33 14.40
N ASN A 554 22.95 -24.68 13.13
CA ASN A 554 24.00 -24.67 12.07
C ASN A 554 23.92 -23.48 11.15
N ASN A 555 22.78 -22.78 11.06
CA ASN A 555 22.51 -21.74 10.07
C ASN A 555 22.04 -20.45 10.78
N ARG A 556 22.82 -19.91 11.69
CA ARG A 556 22.59 -18.61 12.33
C ARG A 556 23.81 -17.73 12.23
N LEU A 557 23.57 -16.45 12.06
CA LEU A 557 24.64 -15.45 12.14
C LEU A 557 25.05 -15.24 13.62
N ASP A 558 26.35 -15.22 13.87
CA ASP A 558 26.88 -14.96 15.21
C ASP A 558 27.18 -13.47 15.38
N ALA A 559 26.33 -12.76 16.13
CA ALA A 559 26.48 -11.33 16.39
C ALA A 559 27.87 -10.97 16.97
N SER A 560 28.50 -11.88 17.72
CA SER A 560 29.83 -11.64 18.27
C SER A 560 30.95 -11.54 17.20
N ARG A 561 30.64 -11.94 15.96
CA ARG A 561 31.54 -11.84 14.80
C ARG A 561 31.42 -10.51 14.08
N LEU A 562 30.40 -9.70 14.36
CA LEU A 562 30.14 -8.41 13.69
C LEU A 562 31.01 -7.28 14.26
N ILE A 563 32.29 -7.54 14.37
CA ILE A 563 33.29 -6.64 14.95
C ILE A 563 34.15 -6.04 13.82
N ALA A 564 34.32 -4.72 13.87
CA ALA A 564 35.19 -4.01 12.94
C ALA A 564 36.66 -4.42 13.12
N THR A 565 37.34 -4.73 12.02
CA THR A 565 38.78 -5.02 11.98
C THR A 565 39.51 -4.00 11.12
N ASP A 566 40.74 -3.65 11.54
CA ASP A 566 41.59 -2.75 10.74
C ASP A 566 42.25 -3.51 9.55
N LYS A 567 42.06 -3.00 8.34
CA LYS A 567 42.67 -3.50 7.13
C LYS A 567 43.12 -2.33 6.25
N ASP A 568 44.44 -2.17 6.04
CA ASP A 568 45.00 -1.12 5.21
C ASP A 568 44.54 0.31 5.54
N GLY A 569 44.20 0.56 6.83
CA GLY A 569 43.76 1.85 7.33
C GLY A 569 42.25 2.12 7.19
N LYS A 570 41.48 1.12 6.75
CA LYS A 570 40.01 1.13 6.76
C LYS A 570 39.48 0.15 7.80
N LYS A 571 38.28 0.42 8.30
CA LYS A 571 37.52 -0.55 9.10
C LYS A 571 36.73 -1.45 8.16
N VAL A 572 36.84 -2.76 8.37
CA VAL A 572 36.11 -3.76 7.58
C VAL A 572 35.45 -4.81 8.46
N LEU A 573 34.32 -5.35 8.01
CA LEU A 573 33.70 -6.53 8.58
C LEU A 573 34.12 -7.76 7.76
N LYS A 574 34.68 -8.76 8.46
CA LYS A 574 35.11 -10.03 7.87
C LYS A 574 34.15 -11.14 8.26
N LEU A 575 33.40 -11.65 7.31
CA LEU A 575 32.62 -12.86 7.42
C LEU A 575 33.17 -13.92 6.45
N THR A 576 32.96 -15.19 6.78
CA THR A 576 33.23 -16.29 5.88
C THR A 576 32.16 -16.38 4.79
N ASP A 577 32.44 -17.07 3.68
CA ASP A 577 31.47 -17.30 2.63
C ASP A 577 30.17 -17.92 3.20
N ALA A 578 30.27 -18.88 4.13
CA ALA A 578 29.12 -19.52 4.77
C ALA A 578 28.33 -18.56 5.68
N GLU A 579 28.95 -17.56 6.27
CA GLU A 579 28.28 -16.51 7.05
C GLU A 579 27.61 -15.51 6.10
N TRP A 580 28.24 -15.14 4.98
CA TRP A 580 27.64 -14.28 3.94
C TRP A 580 26.45 -14.96 3.27
N ASP A 581 26.46 -16.29 3.10
CA ASP A 581 25.33 -17.06 2.58
C ASP A 581 24.07 -16.97 3.47
N LEU A 582 24.24 -16.58 4.75
CA LEU A 582 23.12 -16.34 5.66
C LEU A 582 22.61 -14.91 5.63
N VAL A 583 23.33 -13.97 5.00
CA VAL A 583 22.92 -12.54 4.91
C VAL A 583 22.13 -12.33 3.65
N GLN A 584 20.93 -11.78 3.78
CA GLN A 584 20.02 -11.49 2.67
C GLN A 584 19.97 -10.02 2.31
N ASP A 585 20.25 -9.14 3.27
CA ASP A 585 20.21 -7.70 3.07
C ASP A 585 21.28 -7.02 3.93
N THR A 586 21.87 -5.96 3.38
CA THR A 586 22.85 -5.11 4.05
C THR A 586 22.47 -3.66 3.82
N ALA A 587 22.43 -2.85 4.87
CA ALA A 587 22.08 -1.44 4.77
C ALA A 587 22.90 -0.60 5.76
N LEU A 588 23.28 0.61 5.35
CA LEU A 588 23.93 1.61 6.18
C LEU A 588 22.86 2.35 7.01
N ASN A 589 23.08 2.51 8.30
CA ASN A 589 22.28 3.36 9.17
C ASN A 589 23.17 4.43 9.82
N VAL A 590 22.71 5.67 9.85
CA VAL A 590 23.48 6.82 10.34
C VAL A 590 22.70 7.57 11.39
N PHE A 591 23.41 7.94 12.48
CA PHE A 591 22.87 8.72 13.59
C PHE A 591 23.70 9.98 13.80
N ILE A 592 23.08 11.04 14.34
CA ILE A 592 23.76 12.26 14.81
C ILE A 592 23.57 12.39 16.31
N ASP A 593 24.69 12.55 17.05
CA ASP A 593 24.71 12.93 18.47
C ASP A 593 24.51 14.46 18.58
N ASP A 594 23.33 14.88 19.04
CA ASP A 594 23.00 16.30 19.23
C ASP A 594 23.41 16.86 20.60
N GLY A 595 24.00 16.00 21.47
CA GLY A 595 24.42 16.34 22.82
C GLY A 595 23.39 16.02 23.91
N GLU A 596 22.19 15.57 23.54
CA GLU A 596 21.13 15.11 24.43
C GLU A 596 20.70 13.67 24.13
N GLY A 597 20.95 13.17 22.90
CA GLY A 597 20.65 11.83 22.42
C GLY A 597 21.09 11.63 20.98
N TYR A 598 20.45 10.68 20.28
CA TYR A 598 20.75 10.32 18.90
C TYR A 598 19.56 10.58 17.98
N ILE A 599 19.77 11.40 16.96
CA ILE A 599 18.86 11.60 15.84
C ILE A 599 19.11 10.49 14.83
N ASP A 600 18.12 9.67 14.51
CA ASP A 600 18.20 8.68 13.45
C ASP A 600 18.00 9.37 12.08
N LEU A 601 19.00 9.28 11.23
CA LEU A 601 18.89 9.75 9.85
C LEU A 601 18.32 8.70 8.90
N GLY A 602 18.13 7.45 9.39
CA GLY A 602 17.49 6.38 8.64
C GLY A 602 18.47 5.42 7.98
N ILE A 603 18.01 4.75 6.93
CA ILE A 603 18.67 3.59 6.32
C ILE A 603 18.82 3.79 4.81
N ASP A 604 20.05 3.55 4.31
CA ASP A 604 20.39 3.61 2.88
C ASP A 604 21.13 2.34 2.44
N ASN A 605 21.10 2.03 1.14
CA ASN A 605 21.81 0.92 0.52
C ASN A 605 23.25 1.27 0.08
N THR A 606 23.82 2.33 0.62
CA THR A 606 25.20 2.73 0.32
C THR A 606 26.18 1.89 1.11
N TYR A 607 26.86 0.94 0.45
CA TYR A 607 27.93 0.13 1.02
C TYR A 607 28.90 -0.33 -0.05
N GLU A 608 30.11 -0.70 0.36
CA GLU A 608 31.20 -1.11 -0.51
C GLU A 608 31.86 -2.38 0.05
N PHE A 609 32.24 -3.28 -0.84
CA PHE A 609 33.12 -4.42 -0.54
C PHE A 609 34.50 -4.17 -1.10
N ASP A 610 35.53 -4.56 -0.39
CA ASP A 610 36.90 -4.52 -0.88
C ASP A 610 37.23 -5.71 -1.82
N ASP A 611 38.50 -5.76 -2.33
CA ASP A 611 38.92 -6.81 -3.26
C ASP A 611 38.88 -8.24 -2.64
N ASP A 612 38.88 -8.36 -1.33
CA ASP A 612 38.76 -9.64 -0.61
C ASP A 612 37.30 -9.97 -0.20
N LEU A 613 36.32 -9.17 -0.65
CA LEU A 613 34.89 -9.26 -0.32
C LEU A 613 34.59 -9.02 1.17
N ASP A 614 35.46 -8.26 1.86
CA ASP A 614 35.17 -7.75 3.21
C ASP A 614 34.28 -6.49 3.08
N LEU A 615 33.23 -6.37 3.88
CA LEU A 615 32.37 -5.16 3.89
C LEU A 615 33.14 -3.98 4.49
N VAL A 616 33.28 -2.91 3.74
CA VAL A 616 33.94 -1.67 4.18
C VAL A 616 32.95 -0.90 5.07
N LEU A 617 33.32 -0.65 6.33
CA LEU A 617 32.47 0.03 7.30
C LEU A 617 32.61 1.56 7.28
N ASP A 618 33.61 2.08 6.58
CA ASP A 618 33.77 3.51 6.36
C ASP A 618 32.81 3.96 5.24
N TYR A 619 32.13 5.09 5.43
CA TYR A 619 31.32 5.71 4.39
C TYR A 619 31.78 7.16 4.10
N ASP A 620 31.25 7.79 3.07
CA ASP A 620 31.77 9.07 2.57
C ASP A 620 31.41 10.30 3.40
N LYS A 621 30.65 10.11 4.49
CA LYS A 621 30.17 11.15 5.43
C LYS A 621 29.25 12.18 4.74
N THR A 622 28.49 11.70 3.79
CA THR A 622 27.39 12.47 3.17
C THR A 622 26.05 11.83 3.49
N TRP A 623 24.98 12.61 3.45
CA TRP A 623 23.62 12.10 3.65
C TRP A 623 22.63 12.84 2.78
N ILE A 624 21.50 12.17 2.51
CA ILE A 624 20.42 12.71 1.69
C ILE A 624 19.82 13.98 2.32
N ALA A 625 19.62 14.98 1.49
CA ALA A 625 19.01 16.25 1.85
C ALA A 625 18.00 16.69 0.80
N LEU A 626 16.91 17.29 1.23
CA LEU A 626 15.92 17.94 0.36
C LEU A 626 16.12 19.45 0.44
N ASN A 627 16.34 20.09 -0.70
CA ASN A 627 16.70 21.54 -0.79
C ASN A 627 17.82 21.94 0.18
N GLY A 628 18.78 21.01 0.42
CA GLY A 628 19.94 21.24 1.30
C GLY A 628 19.69 21.02 2.80
N GLN A 629 18.48 20.67 3.23
CA GLN A 629 18.19 20.26 4.59
C GLN A 629 18.27 18.73 4.69
N VAL A 630 19.13 18.21 5.59
CA VAL A 630 19.24 16.78 5.91
C VAL A 630 17.88 16.25 6.35
N VAL A 631 17.54 15.07 5.88
CA VAL A 631 16.26 14.40 6.19
C VAL A 631 16.49 12.98 6.68
N HIS A 632 15.54 12.45 7.44
CA HIS A 632 15.48 11.02 7.69
C HIS A 632 15.04 10.33 6.39
N TYR A 633 15.80 9.33 5.94
CA TYR A 633 15.54 8.58 4.73
C TYR A 633 15.47 7.09 5.01
N GLU A 634 14.46 6.43 4.49
CA GLU A 634 14.33 4.98 4.59
C GLU A 634 14.24 4.35 3.20
N LEU A 635 15.17 3.46 2.91
CA LEU A 635 15.11 2.61 1.71
C LEU A 635 13.87 1.72 1.77
N MET A 636 13.03 1.76 0.74
CA MET A 636 11.83 0.94 0.60
C MET A 636 12.06 -0.27 -0.32
N SER A 637 12.65 -0.05 -1.48
CA SER A 637 12.98 -1.11 -2.44
C SER A 637 14.23 -0.77 -3.24
N ASN A 638 14.92 -1.83 -3.68
CA ASN A 638 16.05 -1.76 -4.59
C ASN A 638 15.86 -2.84 -5.66
N ASP A 639 15.27 -2.44 -6.79
CA ASP A 639 14.95 -3.32 -7.90
C ASP A 639 16.03 -3.20 -8.98
N VAL A 640 16.72 -4.29 -9.26
CA VAL A 640 17.80 -4.35 -10.26
C VAL A 640 17.45 -5.36 -11.35
N ASP A 641 17.53 -4.93 -12.62
CA ASP A 641 17.40 -5.78 -13.80
C ASP A 641 18.51 -5.49 -14.79
N GLY A 642 19.53 -6.33 -14.79
CA GLY A 642 20.73 -6.14 -15.60
C GLY A 642 21.48 -4.86 -15.20
N ASP A 643 21.60 -3.92 -16.16
CA ASP A 643 22.26 -2.62 -15.93
C ASP A 643 21.26 -1.53 -15.46
N SER A 644 19.97 -1.82 -15.46
CA SER A 644 18.92 -0.89 -15.00
C SER A 644 18.60 -1.12 -13.52
N TYR A 645 18.39 -0.04 -12.79
CA TYR A 645 17.92 -0.12 -11.40
C TYR A 645 16.83 0.90 -11.12
N VAL A 646 16.02 0.59 -10.12
CA VAL A 646 15.12 1.55 -9.48
C VAL A 646 15.20 1.37 -7.98
N ILE A 647 15.61 2.44 -7.32
CA ILE A 647 15.64 2.52 -5.87
C ILE A 647 14.49 3.44 -5.46
N THR A 648 13.66 2.95 -4.56
CA THR A 648 12.58 3.76 -3.97
C THR A 648 12.83 3.91 -2.48
N GLY A 649 12.74 5.13 -2.00
CA GLY A 649 12.84 5.44 -0.59
C GLY A 649 11.77 6.41 -0.15
N ARG A 650 11.64 6.60 1.16
CA ARG A 650 10.69 7.53 1.77
C ARG A 650 11.36 8.50 2.73
N VAL A 651 10.78 9.67 2.84
CA VAL A 651 11.12 10.67 3.85
C VAL A 651 9.86 11.00 4.65
N PRO A 652 9.79 10.61 5.93
CA PRO A 652 8.68 10.94 6.81
C PRO A 652 8.54 12.46 7.02
N ALA A 653 7.33 12.99 6.84
CA ALA A 653 7.09 14.42 6.96
C ALA A 653 5.65 14.76 7.37
N LEU A 654 5.43 16.05 7.71
CA LEU A 654 4.10 16.66 7.74
C LEU A 654 3.99 17.60 6.53
N LEU A 655 3.09 17.32 5.62
CA LEU A 655 2.74 18.22 4.52
C LEU A 655 1.52 19.05 4.92
N ASN A 656 1.72 20.35 5.10
CA ASN A 656 0.68 21.26 5.63
C ASN A 656 0.07 20.79 6.97
N GLY A 657 0.85 20.05 7.76
CA GLY A 657 0.45 19.48 9.04
C GLY A 657 -0.18 18.09 8.98
N GLU A 658 -0.35 17.48 7.80
CA GLU A 658 -0.83 16.12 7.60
C GLU A 658 0.34 15.14 7.48
N ARG A 659 0.26 13.97 8.13
CA ARG A 659 1.32 12.95 8.12
C ARG A 659 1.42 12.29 6.75
N VAL A 660 2.60 12.42 6.15
CA VAL A 660 2.90 11.85 4.82
C VAL A 660 4.28 11.19 4.80
N ASP A 661 4.49 10.31 3.84
CA ASP A 661 5.80 9.90 3.37
C ASP A 661 6.07 10.55 2.00
N LEU A 662 7.14 11.34 1.89
CA LEU A 662 7.61 11.81 0.59
C LEU A 662 8.30 10.64 -0.11
N ILE A 663 7.88 10.31 -1.32
CA ILE A 663 8.43 9.19 -2.07
C ILE A 663 9.53 9.67 -3.00
N LEU A 664 10.74 9.14 -2.79
CA LEU A 664 11.92 9.41 -3.60
C LEU A 664 12.18 8.23 -4.53
N VAL A 665 12.48 8.52 -5.80
CA VAL A 665 12.76 7.51 -6.82
C VAL A 665 14.07 7.84 -7.52
N PHE A 666 14.98 6.88 -7.55
CA PHE A 666 16.29 6.95 -8.23
C PHE A 666 16.36 5.87 -9.30
N THR A 667 16.87 6.22 -10.48
CA THR A 667 16.95 5.29 -11.61
C THR A 667 18.29 5.40 -12.32
N ASP A 668 18.61 4.45 -13.19
CA ASP A 668 19.79 4.54 -14.10
C ASP A 668 19.69 5.74 -15.06
N GLU A 669 18.47 6.18 -15.41
CA GLU A 669 18.23 7.37 -16.25
C GLU A 669 18.29 8.69 -15.42
N ASP A 670 17.94 8.62 -14.12
CA ASP A 670 18.02 9.75 -13.17
C ASP A 670 18.66 9.32 -11.84
N PRO A 671 19.99 9.21 -11.80
CA PRO A 671 20.70 8.75 -10.61
C PRO A 671 20.71 9.77 -9.45
N TYR A 672 20.35 11.03 -9.71
CA TYR A 672 20.18 12.04 -8.66
C TYR A 672 18.82 11.96 -7.99
N GLY A 673 17.88 11.30 -8.62
CA GLY A 673 16.54 11.03 -8.13
C GLY A 673 15.58 12.21 -8.17
N THR A 674 14.31 11.88 -8.10
CA THR A 674 13.18 12.82 -8.03
C THR A 674 12.32 12.53 -6.81
N VAL A 675 11.69 13.58 -6.24
CA VAL A 675 10.58 13.44 -5.30
C VAL A 675 9.31 13.23 -6.12
N ALA A 676 8.82 11.99 -6.15
CA ALA A 676 7.66 11.60 -6.95
C ALA A 676 6.34 12.22 -6.43
N GLY A 677 6.27 12.52 -5.14
CA GLY A 677 5.11 13.11 -4.46
C GLY A 677 5.03 12.69 -3.00
N ALA A 678 3.90 12.98 -2.37
CA ALA A 678 3.64 12.63 -0.97
C ALA A 678 2.54 11.56 -0.88
N ARG A 679 2.74 10.54 -0.05
CA ARG A 679 1.74 9.51 0.27
C ARG A 679 1.21 9.74 1.68
N ILE A 680 -0.10 9.81 1.85
CA ILE A 680 -0.71 9.91 3.19
C ILE A 680 -0.41 8.62 3.97
N VAL A 681 -0.04 8.79 5.23
CA VAL A 681 0.09 7.69 6.19
C VAL A 681 -1.17 7.72 7.07
N TYR A 682 -2.07 6.79 6.79
CA TYR A 682 -3.30 6.64 7.57
C TYR A 682 -3.01 6.13 8.97
N GLY A 683 -3.84 6.55 9.94
CA GLY A 683 -3.78 6.08 11.32
C GLY A 683 -4.69 4.86 11.55
N GLU A 684 -5.61 4.98 12.51
CA GLU A 684 -6.56 3.89 12.86
C GLU A 684 -7.75 3.78 11.88
N GLU A 685 -7.83 4.66 10.86
CA GLU A 685 -8.97 4.74 9.95
C GLU A 685 -9.02 3.56 8.99
N THR A 686 -7.86 3.19 8.44
CA THR A 686 -7.73 2.10 7.47
C THR A 686 -6.30 1.58 7.40
N ASP A 687 -6.17 0.30 7.06
CA ASP A 687 -4.89 -0.33 6.69
C ASP A 687 -4.70 -0.41 5.15
N THR A 688 -5.61 0.20 4.35
CA THR A 688 -5.44 0.28 2.89
C THR A 688 -4.36 1.30 2.53
N VAL A 689 -3.78 1.16 1.34
CA VAL A 689 -2.75 2.06 0.84
C VAL A 689 -3.39 3.14 -0.04
N MET A 690 -2.96 4.38 0.13
CA MET A 690 -3.45 5.50 -0.67
C MET A 690 -3.26 5.25 -2.16
N LYS A 691 -4.31 5.48 -2.94
CA LYS A 691 -4.25 5.52 -4.40
C LYS A 691 -3.60 6.83 -4.83
N GLY A 692 -2.49 6.74 -5.55
CA GLY A 692 -1.75 7.89 -6.02
C GLY A 692 -0.81 8.54 -5.00
N LEU A 693 -0.17 9.60 -5.46
CA LEU A 693 0.65 10.49 -4.66
C LEU A 693 0.07 11.90 -4.77
N ILE A 694 0.19 12.65 -3.69
CA ILE A 694 -0.20 14.07 -3.64
C ILE A 694 0.92 14.88 -4.29
N ASP A 695 0.55 15.79 -5.20
CA ASP A 695 1.46 16.78 -5.74
C ASP A 695 1.89 17.77 -4.64
N ILE A 696 3.18 17.95 -4.48
CA ILE A 696 3.75 18.97 -3.60
C ILE A 696 3.86 20.27 -4.40
N LYS A 697 3.23 21.34 -3.91
CA LYS A 697 3.05 22.59 -4.67
C LYS A 697 3.79 23.77 -4.04
N PRO A 698 4.19 24.75 -4.84
CA PRO A 698 4.72 26.01 -4.29
C PRO A 698 3.73 26.65 -3.30
N GLY A 699 4.22 26.97 -2.12
CA GLY A 699 3.45 27.49 -0.98
C GLY A 699 3.08 26.44 0.07
N ASP A 700 3.22 25.17 -0.21
CA ASP A 700 3.08 24.12 0.80
C ASP A 700 4.17 24.21 1.86
N THR A 701 3.88 23.69 3.05
CA THR A 701 4.85 23.62 4.14
C THR A 701 5.20 22.16 4.45
N LEU A 702 6.48 21.92 4.69
CA LEU A 702 7.02 20.60 5.08
C LEU A 702 7.72 20.73 6.43
N ASP A 703 7.35 19.86 7.38
CA ASP A 703 8.10 19.59 8.59
C ASP A 703 8.60 18.15 8.49
N PHE A 704 9.93 17.95 8.37
CA PHE A 704 10.51 16.61 8.29
C PHE A 704 10.52 15.96 9.66
N LEU A 705 10.29 14.66 9.70
CA LEU A 705 10.25 13.87 10.93
C LEU A 705 11.46 12.94 11.00
N CYS A 706 11.94 12.66 12.20
CA CYS A 706 12.97 11.67 12.49
C CYS A 706 12.68 10.96 13.81
N ASP A 707 13.18 9.76 13.95
CA ASP A 707 13.18 9.05 15.22
C ASP A 707 14.33 9.50 16.11
N TYR A 708 14.10 9.48 17.41
CA TYR A 708 15.06 9.96 18.40
C TYR A 708 15.27 8.93 19.51
N TYR A 709 16.53 8.69 19.83
CA TYR A 709 16.95 7.71 20.81
C TYR A 709 17.73 8.34 21.96
N SER A 710 17.53 7.83 23.17
CA SER A 710 18.37 8.17 24.31
C SER A 710 19.80 7.66 24.14
N TYR A 711 20.73 8.16 24.97
CA TYR A 711 22.11 7.61 25.03
C TYR A 711 22.14 6.14 25.45
N ASP A 712 21.10 5.62 26.09
CA ASP A 712 20.98 4.19 26.43
C ASP A 712 20.40 3.36 25.27
N GLY A 713 20.16 3.98 24.10
CA GLY A 713 19.61 3.32 22.88
C GLY A 713 18.12 3.03 22.94
N GLU A 714 17.39 3.63 23.90
CA GLU A 714 15.93 3.51 23.95
C GLU A 714 15.28 4.53 23.02
N TYR A 715 14.34 4.08 22.20
CA TYR A 715 13.48 4.98 21.41
C TYR A 715 12.67 5.89 22.33
N LEU A 716 12.69 7.17 22.09
CA LEU A 716 11.99 8.17 22.92
C LEU A 716 10.70 8.66 22.25
N ASP A 717 10.80 9.19 21.04
CA ASP A 717 9.66 9.70 20.25
C ASP A 717 10.13 10.08 18.84
N SER A 718 9.19 10.45 17.96
CA SER A 718 9.51 11.08 16.69
C SER A 718 9.44 12.60 16.82
N TYR A 719 10.44 13.29 16.29
CA TYR A 719 10.61 14.75 16.40
C TYR A 719 10.72 15.40 15.01
N MET A 720 10.52 16.71 14.98
CA MET A 720 10.76 17.51 13.77
C MET A 720 12.27 17.70 13.57
N LEU A 721 12.77 17.28 12.41
CA LEU A 721 14.18 17.44 12.01
C LEU A 721 14.39 18.75 11.26
N GLY A 722 15.16 19.65 11.85
CA GLY A 722 15.49 20.96 11.24
C GLY A 722 14.36 21.99 11.35
N ASN A 723 14.22 22.82 10.34
CA ASN A 723 13.22 23.89 10.31
C ASN A 723 12.10 23.57 9.33
N GLN A 724 10.88 24.07 9.60
CA GLN A 724 9.80 24.02 8.63
C GLN A 724 10.25 24.65 7.30
N MET A 725 10.06 23.93 6.22
CA MET A 725 10.37 24.37 4.86
C MET A 725 9.10 24.84 4.16
N THR A 726 9.16 26.00 3.51
CA THR A 726 8.13 26.38 2.52
C THR A 726 8.60 25.97 1.14
N VAL A 727 7.79 25.23 0.42
CA VAL A 727 8.08 24.78 -0.94
C VAL A 727 8.04 25.97 -1.88
N GLU A 728 9.13 26.27 -2.58
CA GLU A 728 9.20 27.36 -3.57
C GLU A 728 9.06 26.85 -5.02
N GLY A 729 9.34 25.57 -5.27
CA GLY A 729 9.33 24.91 -6.57
C GLY A 729 9.53 23.41 -6.41
N GLU A 730 10.10 22.74 -7.39
CA GLU A 730 10.43 21.32 -7.28
C GLU A 730 11.43 21.08 -6.13
N LEU A 731 11.22 20.02 -5.36
CA LEU A 731 12.16 19.61 -4.32
C LEU A 731 13.38 18.97 -4.96
N THR A 732 14.56 19.45 -4.59
CA THR A 732 15.83 18.94 -5.12
C THR A 732 16.46 17.98 -4.12
N ILE A 733 16.77 16.76 -4.57
CA ILE A 733 17.53 15.78 -3.81
C ILE A 733 19.02 16.06 -3.98
N THR A 734 19.75 16.09 -2.88
CA THR A 734 21.22 16.28 -2.87
C THR A 734 21.83 15.45 -1.75
N ASN A 735 23.12 15.11 -1.88
CA ASN A 735 23.92 14.60 -0.77
C ASN A 735 24.71 15.77 -0.16
N VAL A 736 24.57 15.97 1.14
CA VAL A 736 25.29 17.01 1.86
C VAL A 736 26.27 16.39 2.86
N SER A 737 27.41 17.06 3.07
CA SER A 737 28.40 16.56 4.03
C SER A 737 27.92 16.76 5.47
N ILE A 738 27.92 15.69 6.24
CA ILE A 738 27.69 15.68 7.70
C ILE A 738 28.98 15.46 8.49
N ALA A 739 30.13 15.62 7.84
CA ALA A 739 31.46 15.41 8.47
C ALA A 739 31.78 16.39 9.62
N GLN A 740 31.02 17.46 9.79
CA GLN A 740 31.14 18.41 10.91
C GLN A 740 30.29 18.02 12.12
N GLU A 741 29.36 17.09 11.92
CA GLU A 741 28.47 16.59 12.98
C GLU A 741 29.17 15.44 13.71
N LYS A 742 28.76 15.20 14.93
CA LYS A 742 29.12 13.99 15.66
C LYS A 742 28.23 12.85 15.18
N ALA A 743 28.63 12.23 14.08
CA ALA A 743 27.84 11.16 13.48
C ALA A 743 28.37 9.78 13.88
N LEU A 744 27.46 8.83 13.99
CA LEU A 744 27.73 7.41 14.15
C LEU A 744 27.21 6.67 12.93
N SER A 745 27.98 5.73 12.42
CA SER A 745 27.53 4.82 11.36
C SER A 745 27.56 3.37 11.84
N THR A 746 26.57 2.61 11.44
CA THR A 746 26.50 1.17 11.64
C THR A 746 25.87 0.51 10.43
N PHE A 747 26.16 -0.77 10.20
CA PHE A 747 25.54 -1.53 9.13
C PHE A 747 24.58 -2.56 9.71
N ARG A 748 23.36 -2.57 9.18
CA ARG A 748 22.37 -3.59 9.45
C ARG A 748 22.56 -4.75 8.49
N LEU A 749 22.61 -5.96 9.01
CA LEU A 749 22.58 -7.21 8.27
C LEU A 749 21.29 -7.93 8.59
N THR A 750 20.53 -8.32 7.58
CA THR A 750 19.31 -9.12 7.76
C THR A 750 19.59 -10.55 7.33
N ASP A 751 19.31 -11.52 8.21
CA ASP A 751 19.60 -12.93 7.93
C ASP A 751 18.44 -13.65 7.21
N ILE A 752 18.65 -14.94 6.91
CA ILE A 752 17.68 -15.82 6.25
C ILE A 752 16.34 -15.99 6.99
N TYR A 753 16.26 -15.63 8.25
CA TYR A 753 15.03 -15.65 9.06
C TYR A 753 14.35 -14.28 9.14
N GLY A 754 14.98 -13.24 8.58
CA GLY A 754 14.56 -11.84 8.73
C GLY A 754 14.99 -11.25 10.08
N ALA A 755 15.91 -11.89 10.81
CA ALA A 755 16.50 -11.32 12.01
C ALA A 755 17.54 -10.27 11.65
N GLU A 756 17.56 -9.16 12.37
CA GLU A 756 18.44 -8.03 12.10
C GLU A 756 19.62 -8.01 13.09
N TYR A 757 20.80 -7.75 12.57
CA TYR A 757 22.04 -7.66 13.28
C TYR A 757 22.73 -6.36 12.92
N TRP A 758 23.42 -5.76 13.87
CA TRP A 758 24.10 -4.49 13.68
C TRP A 758 25.59 -4.64 13.89
N THR A 759 26.39 -4.05 13.04
CA THR A 759 27.84 -3.97 13.25
C THR A 759 28.14 -3.05 14.43
N GLU A 760 29.37 -3.10 14.92
CA GLU A 760 29.86 -2.07 15.84
C GLU A 760 29.65 -0.68 15.23
N ALA A 761 29.07 0.24 16.01
CA ALA A 761 28.91 1.62 15.58
C ALA A 761 30.25 2.35 15.59
N LEU A 762 30.56 3.04 14.50
CA LEU A 762 31.80 3.78 14.34
C LEU A 762 31.53 5.29 14.42
N GLU A 763 32.33 6.00 15.22
CA GLU A 763 32.35 7.46 15.22
C GLU A 763 33.01 7.98 13.95
N ASN A 764 32.44 8.99 13.34
CA ASN A 764 32.93 9.63 12.12
C ASN A 764 34.01 10.67 12.39
#